data_113d892a541371cbd7d249ad82e9c7dc
#
_entry.id   113d892a541371cbd7d249ad82e9c7dc
#
_cell.length_a   1.000
_cell.length_b   1.000
_cell.length_c   1.000
_cell.angle_alpha   90.00
_cell.angle_beta   90.00
_cell.angle_gamma   90.00
#
_symmetry.space_group_name_H-M   'P 1'
#
loop_
_entity.id
_entity.type
_entity.pdbx_description
1 polymer ?
#
loop_
_entity_poly.entity_id
_entity_poly.type
_entity_poly.pdbx_seq_one_letter_code
_entity_poly.pdbx_strand_id
1 'polypeptide(L)'
;SSDLGVEGLRPEHVINLDEPGNPLSQGQRQFIYGLSVWIYRAIAVYRDNCVRQNKDHTIIRQQSAIKVGRGKHRTGNTFLDIILSLIEFARQNKDWFLFILKNNRSGFNKINWSKTIAKSQVVIQDNEPVYIDPITKKRRINFDEELLVIFYSILNYVRQTYGFPVEVDLNYNLITGKRFECYMPHRREDGTTDCGFGVRRLRQIKYKYFSDKALQLWDLCFAFFDQSKNVRINAQLNEFLLAKNFNIVFEAIIDELIGDSEFPDRLNKKQEDGKQVDHMYLYKSLTSVEPDKQVYYIGDSKYYKQKNPISKESVAKQYTYARNVIQWNLNLFFGEDSESKPRETDFCLRDEITEGYNIIPNFFISATVPDDLSYTDTVEKAQKSATTFVSQQFRNRLFDRDTLLVTHYDVNFLYVVSLYARNNAYRKKVWREKVRGIFRDKIQKELERRFKFFAMRPKPGVDAREFIETHFRDILGKVYAPYDDKDVIALALDNRKQFDEENLHVLAELGEAFTIVECPLGQDPRELLPPASAGTAAPSATAMHGKFLFGIVNKNRRCKDGHMEVSKEYLAFVNREADEFVMRNMPGGDISEAKYFVPMFDGGIAGYYEIIGITFGSRKQPLLDDDANPILDAKGKEIMVKMPCLNIKLGAYTPLGDHIAEIPKFRNWNGQIHTYSELLDLYK
;
A
#
# COMPACT_ATOMS: atom_id res chain seq x y z
N SER A 1 -25.24 -9.89 1.98
CA SER A 1 -25.59 -10.24 0.57
C SER A 1 -26.92 -9.63 0.16
N SER A 2 -27.92 -9.55 1.05
CA SER A 2 -29.25 -8.94 0.76
C SER A 2 -29.17 -7.48 0.33
N ASP A 3 -28.22 -6.71 0.85
CA ASP A 3 -28.13 -5.26 0.60
C ASP A 3 -27.62 -4.88 -0.79
N LEU A 4 -26.95 -5.79 -1.51
CA LEU A 4 -26.42 -5.53 -2.84
C LEU A 4 -27.30 -6.08 -3.98
N GLY A 5 -28.42 -6.76 -3.68
CA GLY A 5 -29.27 -7.39 -4.68
C GLY A 5 -28.60 -8.53 -5.44
N VAL A 6 -27.55 -9.11 -4.86
CA VAL A 6 -26.79 -10.24 -5.42
C VAL A 6 -27.09 -11.56 -4.72
N GLU A 7 -28.15 -11.58 -3.91
CA GLU A 7 -28.63 -12.79 -3.26
C GLU A 7 -28.88 -13.90 -4.27
N GLY A 8 -28.38 -15.08 -4.00
CA GLY A 8 -28.49 -16.24 -4.92
C GLY A 8 -27.50 -16.25 -6.09
N LEU A 9 -26.60 -15.24 -6.22
CA LEU A 9 -25.55 -15.29 -7.22
C LEU A 9 -24.50 -16.34 -6.80
N ARG A 10 -24.37 -17.39 -7.60
CA ARG A 10 -23.33 -18.41 -7.44
C ARG A 10 -22.27 -18.28 -8.53
N PRO A 11 -21.03 -18.73 -8.29
CA PRO A 11 -19.96 -18.68 -9.30
C PRO A 11 -20.37 -19.35 -10.63
N GLU A 12 -21.17 -20.37 -10.58
CA GLU A 12 -21.68 -21.09 -11.74
C GLU A 12 -22.60 -20.21 -12.61
N HIS A 13 -23.34 -19.28 -12.00
CA HIS A 13 -24.23 -18.35 -12.71
C HIS A 13 -23.48 -17.22 -13.41
N VAL A 14 -22.23 -16.95 -13.02
CA VAL A 14 -21.40 -15.92 -13.67
C VAL A 14 -20.97 -16.35 -15.07
N ILE A 15 -20.83 -17.66 -15.29
CA ILE A 15 -20.37 -18.25 -16.56
C ILE A 15 -21.52 -18.30 -17.59
N ASN A 16 -22.76 -18.47 -17.14
CA ASN A 16 -23.94 -18.64 -17.98
C ASN A 16 -24.88 -17.43 -17.91
N LEU A 17 -24.35 -16.25 -18.23
CA LEU A 17 -25.09 -14.98 -18.23
C LEU A 17 -26.32 -14.97 -19.18
N ASP A 18 -26.39 -15.90 -20.12
CA ASP A 18 -27.35 -15.92 -21.22
C ASP A 18 -28.32 -17.11 -21.16
N GLU A 19 -28.37 -17.87 -20.06
CA GLU A 19 -29.38 -18.94 -19.94
C GLU A 19 -30.80 -18.36 -19.91
N PRO A 20 -31.65 -18.76 -20.87
CA PRO A 20 -33.04 -18.36 -20.87
C PRO A 20 -33.74 -19.06 -19.70
N GLY A 21 -34.11 -18.33 -18.69
CA GLY A 21 -34.88 -18.86 -17.55
C GLY A 21 -34.41 -18.38 -16.16
N ASN A 22 -33.23 -17.79 -16.03
CA ASN A 22 -32.79 -17.21 -14.78
C ASN A 22 -32.30 -15.75 -14.96
N PRO A 23 -33.22 -14.79 -15.08
CA PRO A 23 -32.85 -13.41 -15.30
C PRO A 23 -32.10 -12.86 -14.06
N LEU A 24 -30.81 -12.58 -14.22
CA LEU A 24 -30.04 -11.88 -13.19
C LEU A 24 -30.73 -10.56 -12.82
N SER A 25 -30.81 -10.29 -11.53
CA SER A 25 -31.28 -8.99 -11.04
C SER A 25 -30.37 -7.86 -11.52
N GLN A 26 -30.84 -6.63 -11.52
CA GLN A 26 -30.03 -5.48 -11.92
C GLN A 26 -28.77 -5.33 -11.05
N GLY A 27 -28.86 -5.59 -9.75
CA GLY A 27 -27.71 -5.56 -8.84
C GLY A 27 -26.68 -6.65 -9.16
N GLN A 28 -27.12 -7.87 -9.48
CA GLN A 28 -26.24 -8.97 -9.90
C GLN A 28 -25.49 -8.63 -11.18
N ARG A 29 -26.19 -8.08 -12.19
CA ARG A 29 -25.55 -7.62 -13.44
C ARG A 29 -24.53 -6.51 -13.19
N GLN A 30 -24.85 -5.54 -12.36
CA GLN A 30 -23.96 -4.43 -12.00
C GLN A 30 -22.69 -4.94 -11.33
N PHE A 31 -22.82 -5.89 -10.40
CA PHE A 31 -21.68 -6.54 -9.76
C PHE A 31 -20.79 -7.26 -10.77
N ILE A 32 -21.38 -8.10 -11.64
CA ILE A 32 -20.64 -8.84 -12.66
C ILE A 32 -19.93 -7.90 -13.64
N TYR A 33 -20.58 -6.81 -14.05
CA TYR A 33 -19.97 -5.82 -14.92
C TYR A 33 -18.79 -5.11 -14.25
N GLY A 34 -18.93 -4.73 -12.98
CA GLY A 34 -17.84 -4.16 -12.21
C GLY A 34 -16.67 -5.13 -12.06
N LEU A 35 -16.96 -6.38 -11.73
CA LEU A 35 -15.95 -7.42 -11.61
C LEU A 35 -15.23 -7.69 -12.93
N SER A 36 -15.94 -7.73 -14.06
CA SER A 36 -15.34 -7.92 -15.38
C SER A 36 -14.33 -6.82 -15.73
N VAL A 37 -14.59 -5.59 -15.33
CA VAL A 37 -13.66 -4.46 -15.52
C VAL A 37 -12.39 -4.68 -14.70
N TRP A 38 -12.51 -5.11 -13.44
CA TRP A 38 -11.37 -5.39 -12.60
C TRP A 38 -10.51 -6.55 -13.11
N ILE A 39 -11.15 -7.65 -13.52
CA ILE A 39 -10.45 -8.81 -14.08
C ILE A 39 -9.74 -8.44 -15.39
N TYR A 40 -10.42 -7.75 -16.31
CA TYR A 40 -9.79 -7.28 -17.54
C TYR A 40 -8.56 -6.41 -17.25
N ARG A 41 -8.71 -5.45 -16.33
CA ARG A 41 -7.62 -4.55 -15.98
C ARG A 41 -6.47 -5.29 -15.30
N ALA A 42 -6.74 -6.24 -14.42
CA ALA A 42 -5.72 -7.07 -13.80
C ALA A 42 -4.93 -7.88 -14.83
N ILE A 43 -5.62 -8.49 -15.80
CA ILE A 43 -4.97 -9.22 -16.90
C ILE A 43 -4.12 -8.26 -17.76
N ALA A 44 -4.60 -7.06 -18.04
CA ALA A 44 -3.86 -6.06 -18.80
C ALA A 44 -2.58 -5.61 -18.04
N VAL A 45 -2.67 -5.35 -16.74
CA VAL A 45 -1.51 -5.00 -15.89
C VAL A 45 -0.50 -6.15 -15.88
N TYR A 46 -0.98 -7.39 -15.73
CA TYR A 46 -0.10 -8.56 -15.77
C TYR A 46 0.66 -8.66 -17.10
N ARG A 47 -0.03 -8.53 -18.23
CA ARG A 47 0.58 -8.51 -19.57
C ARG A 47 1.66 -7.43 -19.68
N ASP A 48 1.32 -6.20 -19.26
CA ASP A 48 2.24 -5.06 -19.33
C ASP A 48 3.48 -5.27 -18.43
N ASN A 49 3.32 -5.95 -17.29
CA ASN A 49 4.41 -6.36 -16.41
C ASN A 49 5.30 -7.43 -17.07
N CYS A 50 4.69 -8.45 -17.69
CA CYS A 50 5.45 -9.49 -18.42
C CYS A 50 6.29 -8.88 -19.55
N VAL A 51 5.70 -7.97 -20.33
CA VAL A 51 6.42 -7.26 -21.41
C VAL A 51 7.61 -6.46 -20.86
N ARG A 52 7.40 -5.70 -19.77
CA ARG A 52 8.48 -4.92 -19.15
C ARG A 52 9.61 -5.78 -18.59
N GLN A 53 9.29 -6.95 -18.06
CA GLN A 53 10.26 -7.90 -17.50
C GLN A 53 10.83 -8.89 -18.52
N ASN A 54 10.46 -8.74 -19.79
CA ASN A 54 10.81 -9.67 -20.87
C ASN A 54 10.50 -11.15 -20.57
N LYS A 55 9.38 -11.36 -19.83
CA LYS A 55 8.87 -12.70 -19.50
C LYS A 55 7.87 -13.15 -20.54
N ASP A 56 7.77 -14.48 -20.70
CA ASP A 56 6.80 -15.09 -21.60
C ASP A 56 5.36 -14.74 -21.15
N HIS A 57 4.57 -14.20 -22.06
CA HIS A 57 3.17 -13.81 -21.86
C HIS A 57 2.19 -14.59 -22.76
N THR A 58 2.61 -15.73 -23.30
CA THR A 58 1.80 -16.58 -24.19
C THR A 58 0.48 -17.07 -23.58
N ILE A 59 0.37 -16.97 -22.26
CA ILE A 59 -0.84 -17.26 -21.48
C ILE A 59 -1.97 -16.29 -21.84
N ILE A 60 -1.63 -15.05 -22.24
CA ILE A 60 -2.59 -14.02 -22.59
C ILE A 60 -2.58 -13.83 -24.11
N ARG A 61 -3.70 -14.13 -24.74
CA ARG A 61 -3.93 -13.82 -26.15
C ARG A 61 -4.78 -12.57 -26.27
N GLN A 62 -4.21 -11.55 -26.88
CA GLN A 62 -4.99 -10.41 -27.36
C GLN A 62 -5.65 -10.83 -28.67
N GLN A 63 -6.95 -10.86 -28.69
CA GLN A 63 -7.71 -11.19 -29.88
C GLN A 63 -8.51 -9.95 -30.29
N SER A 64 -8.15 -9.35 -31.41
CA SER A 64 -9.00 -8.39 -32.09
C SER A 64 -10.19 -9.15 -32.66
N ALA A 65 -11.40 -8.84 -32.23
CA ALA A 65 -12.58 -9.47 -32.82
C ALA A 65 -12.73 -8.93 -34.24
N ILE A 66 -12.29 -9.73 -35.21
CA ILE A 66 -12.71 -9.57 -36.57
C ILE A 66 -14.24 -9.75 -36.57
N LYS A 67 -14.98 -8.78 -37.08
CA LYS A 67 -16.41 -8.90 -37.32
C LYS A 67 -16.66 -10.11 -38.23
N VAL A 68 -16.86 -11.28 -37.64
CA VAL A 68 -17.45 -12.40 -38.39
C VAL A 68 -18.94 -12.11 -38.48
N GLY A 69 -19.38 -11.92 -39.69
CA GLY A 69 -20.70 -11.42 -40.06
C GLY A 69 -21.89 -12.20 -39.54
N ARG A 70 -23.03 -11.48 -39.57
CA ARG A 70 -24.39 -12.00 -39.62
C ARG A 70 -24.77 -13.09 -38.64
N GLY A 71 -24.89 -12.73 -37.35
CA GLY A 71 -25.66 -13.51 -36.40
C GLY A 71 -26.75 -12.64 -35.77
N LYS A 72 -27.98 -13.08 -35.80
CA LYS A 72 -29.17 -12.38 -35.27
C LYS A 72 -29.24 -12.28 -33.74
N HIS A 73 -28.27 -12.80 -33.02
CA HIS A 73 -28.24 -12.81 -31.56
C HIS A 73 -26.88 -12.23 -31.07
N ARG A 74 -26.81 -10.91 -31.05
CA ARG A 74 -25.77 -10.25 -30.24
C ARG A 74 -26.38 -9.96 -28.88
N THR A 75 -25.94 -10.70 -27.89
CA THR A 75 -26.02 -10.37 -26.46
C THR A 75 -25.50 -8.96 -26.22
N GLY A 76 -26.19 -8.21 -25.36
CA GLY A 76 -25.89 -6.80 -25.12
C GLY A 76 -24.46 -6.49 -24.72
N ASN A 77 -24.03 -5.25 -24.91
CA ASN A 77 -22.71 -4.78 -24.54
C ASN A 77 -22.50 -4.90 -23.02
N THR A 78 -21.30 -5.33 -22.62
CA THR A 78 -20.89 -5.33 -21.22
C THR A 78 -20.53 -3.92 -20.77
N PHE A 79 -20.50 -3.67 -19.46
CA PHE A 79 -20.04 -2.39 -18.92
C PHE A 79 -18.58 -2.09 -19.30
N LEU A 80 -17.75 -3.14 -19.42
CA LEU A 80 -16.38 -3.03 -19.92
C LEU A 80 -16.35 -2.55 -21.39
N ASP A 81 -17.22 -3.07 -22.27
CA ASP A 81 -17.31 -2.61 -23.66
C ASP A 81 -17.65 -1.11 -23.74
N ILE A 82 -18.52 -0.63 -22.85
CA ILE A 82 -18.86 0.79 -22.76
C ILE A 82 -17.64 1.62 -22.39
N ILE A 83 -16.88 1.21 -21.36
CA ILE A 83 -15.66 1.90 -20.94
C ILE A 83 -14.62 1.93 -22.06
N LEU A 84 -14.35 0.79 -22.68
CA LEU A 84 -13.41 0.70 -23.80
C LEU A 84 -13.83 1.57 -24.98
N SER A 85 -15.12 1.61 -25.27
CA SER A 85 -15.68 2.44 -26.35
C SER A 85 -15.56 3.94 -26.05
N LEU A 86 -15.73 4.37 -24.79
CA LEU A 86 -15.51 5.75 -24.36
C LEU A 86 -14.03 6.14 -24.51
N ILE A 87 -13.12 5.26 -24.12
CA ILE A 87 -11.67 5.48 -24.26
C ILE A 87 -11.27 5.58 -25.71
N GLU A 88 -11.77 4.67 -26.54
CA GLU A 88 -11.47 4.67 -27.98
C GLU A 88 -12.07 5.89 -28.69
N PHE A 89 -13.29 6.28 -28.31
CA PHE A 89 -13.91 7.51 -28.82
C PHE A 89 -13.04 8.74 -28.48
N ALA A 90 -12.48 8.82 -27.27
CA ALA A 90 -11.55 9.88 -26.87
C ALA A 90 -10.32 9.91 -27.78
N ARG A 91 -9.72 8.74 -28.05
CA ARG A 91 -8.51 8.61 -28.86
C ARG A 91 -8.72 9.02 -30.32
N GLN A 92 -9.83 8.56 -30.90
CA GLN A 92 -10.14 8.80 -32.32
C GLN A 92 -10.62 10.22 -32.63
N ASN A 93 -11.12 10.95 -31.64
CA ASN A 93 -11.79 12.23 -31.86
C ASN A 93 -11.12 13.40 -31.11
N LYS A 94 -9.81 13.35 -30.84
CA LYS A 94 -9.08 14.40 -30.10
C LYS A 94 -9.36 15.80 -30.66
N ASP A 95 -9.34 15.97 -31.98
CA ASP A 95 -9.56 17.26 -32.64
C ASP A 95 -11.01 17.73 -32.63
N TRP A 96 -11.96 16.82 -32.41
CA TRP A 96 -13.40 17.14 -32.44
C TRP A 96 -13.90 17.73 -31.12
N PHE A 97 -13.19 17.54 -30.01
CA PHE A 97 -13.61 18.02 -28.68
C PHE A 97 -13.60 19.52 -28.51
N LEU A 98 -13.27 20.28 -29.55
CA LEU A 98 -13.29 21.74 -29.55
C LEU A 98 -14.69 22.25 -29.94
N PHE A 99 -15.62 22.31 -28.98
CA PHE A 99 -16.89 23.01 -29.19
C PHE A 99 -16.65 24.52 -29.20
N ILE A 100 -16.91 25.15 -30.36
CA ILE A 100 -16.64 26.55 -30.57
C ILE A 100 -17.90 27.38 -30.33
N LEU A 101 -17.86 28.23 -29.30
CA LEU A 101 -18.86 29.27 -29.09
C LEU A 101 -18.64 30.41 -30.10
N LYS A 102 -19.66 30.70 -30.86
CA LYS A 102 -19.70 31.90 -31.73
C LYS A 102 -20.26 33.06 -30.93
N ASN A 103 -19.39 33.85 -30.33
CA ASN A 103 -19.81 35.09 -29.68
C ASN A 103 -19.89 36.22 -30.69
N ASN A 104 -20.96 37.00 -30.65
CA ASN A 104 -21.09 38.20 -31.45
C ASN A 104 -20.59 39.40 -30.63
N ARG A 105 -19.55 40.06 -31.12
CA ARG A 105 -18.96 41.26 -30.49
C ARG A 105 -18.53 42.26 -31.60
N SER A 106 -18.53 43.53 -31.30
CA SER A 106 -17.89 44.52 -32.12
C SER A 106 -16.37 44.32 -32.16
N GLY A 107 -15.71 44.53 -33.27
CA GLY A 107 -14.24 44.46 -33.44
C GLY A 107 -13.78 43.77 -34.73
N PHE A 108 -12.45 43.61 -34.88
CA PHE A 108 -11.74 43.18 -36.10
C PHE A 108 -11.88 41.66 -36.43
N ASN A 109 -13.06 41.10 -36.47
CA ASN A 109 -13.25 39.71 -36.87
C ASN A 109 -14.26 39.62 -38.03
N LYS A 110 -14.44 38.41 -38.57
CA LYS A 110 -15.40 38.19 -39.64
C LYS A 110 -16.80 38.70 -39.24
N ILE A 111 -17.34 39.65 -40.00
CA ILE A 111 -18.60 40.34 -39.71
C ILE A 111 -19.78 39.34 -39.83
N ASN A 112 -20.70 39.42 -38.91
CA ASN A 112 -21.98 38.75 -38.95
C ASN A 112 -23.04 39.68 -39.55
N TRP A 113 -23.07 39.79 -40.87
CA TRP A 113 -23.93 40.70 -41.59
C TRP A 113 -25.38 40.64 -41.18
N SER A 114 -25.97 39.45 -41.01
CA SER A 114 -27.36 39.30 -40.59
C SER A 114 -27.65 40.00 -39.25
N LYS A 115 -26.74 39.90 -38.28
CA LYS A 115 -26.90 40.56 -36.97
C LYS A 115 -26.47 42.02 -37.00
N THR A 116 -25.49 42.38 -37.81
CA THR A 116 -25.06 43.77 -38.00
C THR A 116 -26.22 44.56 -38.60
N ILE A 117 -26.84 44.09 -39.68
CA ILE A 117 -27.99 44.73 -40.31
C ILE A 117 -29.18 44.85 -39.31
N ALA A 118 -29.43 43.84 -38.49
CA ALA A 118 -30.56 43.82 -37.60
C ALA A 118 -30.40 44.66 -36.32
N LYS A 119 -29.14 44.91 -35.86
CA LYS A 119 -28.88 45.45 -34.51
C LYS A 119 -27.89 46.60 -34.43
N SER A 120 -27.08 46.84 -35.47
CA SER A 120 -26.05 47.91 -35.46
C SER A 120 -26.65 49.23 -35.92
N GLN A 121 -26.11 50.31 -35.38
CA GLN A 121 -26.49 51.66 -35.86
C GLN A 121 -25.96 51.90 -37.26
N VAL A 122 -26.83 52.43 -38.08
CA VAL A 122 -26.54 52.70 -39.49
C VAL A 122 -26.52 54.24 -39.69
N VAL A 123 -25.47 54.74 -40.30
CA VAL A 123 -25.38 56.09 -40.82
C VAL A 123 -25.42 55.98 -42.34
N ILE A 124 -26.25 56.78 -42.97
CA ILE A 124 -26.29 56.83 -44.44
C ILE A 124 -25.29 57.90 -44.85
N GLN A 125 -24.24 57.51 -45.59
CA GLN A 125 -23.27 58.36 -46.18
C GLN A 125 -23.22 58.11 -47.69
N ASP A 126 -23.35 59.13 -48.48
CA ASP A 126 -23.38 59.05 -49.96
C ASP A 126 -24.38 57.98 -50.50
N ASN A 127 -25.54 57.88 -49.88
CA ASN A 127 -26.60 56.99 -50.19
C ASN A 127 -26.29 55.49 -49.92
N GLU A 128 -25.17 55.18 -49.21
CA GLU A 128 -24.80 53.84 -48.78
C GLU A 128 -24.90 53.67 -47.27
N PRO A 129 -25.31 52.52 -46.77
CA PRO A 129 -25.41 52.27 -45.33
C PRO A 129 -24.04 51.93 -44.76
N VAL A 130 -23.52 52.80 -43.89
CA VAL A 130 -22.28 52.58 -43.10
C VAL A 130 -22.66 52.13 -41.70
N TYR A 131 -22.23 50.94 -41.31
CA TYR A 131 -22.45 50.39 -39.99
C TYR A 131 -21.32 50.81 -39.04
N ILE A 132 -21.63 51.62 -38.02
CA ILE A 132 -20.63 52.21 -37.13
C ILE A 132 -20.04 51.14 -36.21
N ASP A 133 -20.84 50.15 -35.79
CA ASP A 133 -20.43 49.08 -34.86
C ASP A 133 -20.81 47.71 -35.38
N PRO A 134 -20.07 47.17 -36.37
CA PRO A 134 -20.41 45.89 -36.97
C PRO A 134 -20.20 44.74 -35.97
N ILE A 135 -21.19 43.90 -35.86
CA ILE A 135 -21.16 42.69 -34.99
C ILE A 135 -20.31 41.62 -35.68
N THR A 136 -19.22 41.24 -35.03
CA THR A 136 -18.28 40.23 -35.53
C THR A 136 -18.42 38.89 -34.85
N LYS A 137 -18.00 37.80 -35.50
CA LYS A 137 -18.02 36.44 -34.98
C LYS A 137 -16.64 36.12 -34.43
N LYS A 138 -16.52 36.00 -33.09
CA LYS A 138 -15.32 35.47 -32.44
C LYS A 138 -15.57 34.01 -32.06
N ARG A 139 -14.65 33.13 -32.42
CA ARG A 139 -14.70 31.73 -32.00
C ARG A 139 -13.97 31.59 -30.66
N ARG A 140 -14.57 30.91 -29.70
CA ARG A 140 -13.99 30.54 -28.43
C ARG A 140 -14.26 29.05 -28.16
N ILE A 141 -13.32 28.38 -27.53
CA ILE A 141 -13.53 27.03 -27.02
C ILE A 141 -14.53 27.13 -25.87
N ASN A 142 -15.55 26.26 -25.87
CA ASN A 142 -16.54 26.18 -24.79
C ASN A 142 -16.14 25.11 -23.80
N PHE A 143 -15.36 25.47 -22.78
CA PHE A 143 -14.99 24.54 -21.71
C PHE A 143 -16.15 24.19 -20.76
N ASP A 144 -17.30 24.82 -20.88
CA ASP A 144 -18.51 24.54 -20.11
C ASP A 144 -19.53 23.73 -20.91
N GLU A 145 -19.12 23.17 -22.07
CA GLU A 145 -20.00 22.30 -22.86
C GLU A 145 -20.39 21.05 -22.06
N GLU A 146 -21.67 20.98 -21.74
CA GLU A 146 -22.16 20.04 -20.73
C GLU A 146 -21.92 18.57 -21.08
N LEU A 147 -22.07 18.21 -22.35
CA LEU A 147 -21.80 16.83 -22.79
C LEU A 147 -20.33 16.47 -22.65
N LEU A 148 -19.42 17.40 -22.95
CA LEU A 148 -17.97 17.18 -22.78
C LEU A 148 -17.55 17.19 -21.31
N VAL A 149 -18.17 18.05 -20.51
CA VAL A 149 -17.98 18.02 -19.04
C VAL A 149 -18.36 16.67 -18.46
N ILE A 150 -19.51 16.13 -18.84
CA ILE A 150 -19.96 14.79 -18.41
C ILE A 150 -18.98 13.72 -18.91
N PHE A 151 -18.61 13.77 -20.20
CA PHE A 151 -17.71 12.80 -20.81
C PHE A 151 -16.32 12.76 -20.12
N TYR A 152 -15.68 13.91 -19.97
CA TYR A 152 -14.38 13.96 -19.29
C TYR A 152 -14.48 13.63 -17.80
N SER A 153 -15.62 13.91 -17.16
CA SER A 153 -15.88 13.48 -15.79
C SER A 153 -15.99 11.95 -15.69
N ILE A 154 -16.61 11.29 -16.67
CA ILE A 154 -16.64 9.82 -16.77
C ILE A 154 -15.21 9.28 -16.98
N LEU A 155 -14.44 9.84 -17.91
CA LEU A 155 -13.06 9.41 -18.16
C LEU A 155 -12.18 9.59 -16.92
N ASN A 156 -12.35 10.71 -16.20
CA ASN A 156 -11.63 10.94 -14.95
C ASN A 156 -12.02 9.92 -13.86
N TYR A 157 -13.31 9.61 -13.74
CA TYR A 157 -13.78 8.55 -12.83
C TYR A 157 -13.19 7.19 -13.20
N VAL A 158 -13.22 6.81 -14.48
CA VAL A 158 -12.65 5.56 -14.98
C VAL A 158 -11.15 5.47 -14.71
N ARG A 159 -10.43 6.58 -14.89
CA ARG A 159 -9.00 6.67 -14.56
C ARG A 159 -8.75 6.50 -13.06
N GLN A 160 -9.49 7.20 -12.22
CA GLN A 160 -9.28 7.18 -10.77
C GLN A 160 -9.74 5.88 -10.12
N THR A 161 -10.88 5.35 -10.58
CA THR A 161 -11.48 4.15 -9.98
C THR A 161 -10.83 2.88 -10.50
N TYR A 162 -10.71 2.74 -11.81
CA TYR A 162 -10.24 1.50 -12.44
C TYR A 162 -8.77 1.53 -12.91
N GLY A 163 -8.12 2.70 -12.89
CA GLY A 163 -6.70 2.83 -13.24
C GLY A 163 -6.41 2.75 -14.74
N PHE A 164 -7.39 2.94 -15.62
CA PHE A 164 -7.13 3.00 -17.06
C PHE A 164 -6.25 4.22 -17.42
N PRO A 165 -5.26 4.06 -18.32
CA PRO A 165 -4.44 5.17 -18.80
C PRO A 165 -5.23 6.02 -19.79
N VAL A 166 -5.96 7.00 -19.28
CA VAL A 166 -6.79 7.89 -20.07
C VAL A 166 -6.32 9.32 -19.91
N GLU A 167 -6.17 10.02 -21.04
CA GLU A 167 -5.93 11.46 -21.04
C GLU A 167 -7.25 12.18 -20.74
N VAL A 168 -7.23 13.07 -19.76
CA VAL A 168 -8.37 13.89 -19.37
C VAL A 168 -8.00 15.34 -19.53
N ASP A 169 -8.80 16.08 -20.30
CA ASP A 169 -8.61 17.52 -20.43
C ASP A 169 -9.10 18.24 -19.17
N LEU A 170 -8.15 18.78 -18.41
CA LEU A 170 -8.39 19.47 -17.14
C LEU A 170 -8.92 20.90 -17.31
N ASN A 171 -8.98 21.42 -18.54
CA ASN A 171 -9.56 22.74 -18.78
C ASN A 171 -11.09 22.75 -18.67
N TYR A 172 -11.73 21.57 -18.73
CA TYR A 172 -13.17 21.44 -18.48
C TYR A 172 -13.46 21.43 -16.98
N ASN A 173 -14.63 21.99 -16.59
CA ASN A 173 -15.11 21.98 -15.20
C ASN A 173 -15.63 20.59 -14.80
N LEU A 174 -14.71 19.68 -14.45
CA LEU A 174 -15.04 18.28 -14.17
C LEU A 174 -15.94 18.13 -12.94
N ILE A 175 -16.91 17.23 -13.06
CA ILE A 175 -17.74 16.78 -11.95
C ILE A 175 -16.98 15.67 -11.22
N THR A 176 -16.59 15.89 -9.97
CA THR A 176 -15.75 14.95 -9.21
C THR A 176 -16.32 14.67 -7.82
N GLY A 177 -15.82 13.60 -7.16
CA GLY A 177 -16.18 13.22 -5.80
C GLY A 177 -17.69 12.99 -5.61
N LYS A 178 -18.23 13.41 -4.48
CA LYS A 178 -19.66 13.24 -4.14
C LYS A 178 -20.64 13.76 -5.20
N ARG A 179 -20.26 14.81 -5.93
CA ARG A 179 -21.09 15.32 -7.03
C ARG A 179 -21.20 14.33 -8.19
N PHE A 180 -20.10 13.62 -8.52
CA PHE A 180 -20.13 12.59 -9.55
C PHE A 180 -20.88 11.35 -9.06
N GLU A 181 -20.75 10.99 -7.79
CA GLU A 181 -21.51 9.88 -7.18
C GLU A 181 -23.03 10.08 -7.34
N CYS A 182 -23.54 11.30 -7.22
CA CYS A 182 -24.96 11.59 -7.49
C CYS A 182 -25.38 11.34 -8.95
N TYR A 183 -24.43 11.36 -9.90
CA TYR A 183 -24.72 11.02 -11.32
C TYR A 183 -24.83 9.52 -11.53
N MET A 184 -24.18 8.70 -10.68
CA MET A 184 -24.22 7.25 -10.77
C MET A 184 -25.56 6.69 -10.29
N PRO A 185 -26.00 5.53 -10.82
CA PRO A 185 -27.14 4.83 -10.26
C PRO A 185 -26.84 4.40 -8.81
N HIS A 186 -27.79 4.59 -7.93
CA HIS A 186 -27.67 4.18 -6.53
C HIS A 186 -28.94 3.50 -6.05
N ARG A 187 -28.79 2.66 -5.06
CA ARG A 187 -29.91 1.93 -4.46
C ARG A 187 -30.53 2.77 -3.35
N ARG A 188 -31.85 2.83 -3.33
CA ARG A 188 -32.61 3.44 -2.25
C ARG A 188 -32.81 2.45 -1.10
N GLU A 189 -33.16 2.96 0.05
CA GLU A 189 -33.47 2.16 1.24
C GLU A 189 -34.65 1.19 1.03
N ASP A 190 -35.56 1.51 0.13
CA ASP A 190 -36.70 0.66 -0.28
C ASP A 190 -36.32 -0.51 -1.22
N GLY A 191 -35.03 -0.67 -1.51
CA GLY A 191 -34.53 -1.71 -2.40
C GLY A 191 -34.64 -1.38 -3.89
N THR A 192 -35.26 -0.27 -4.28
CA THR A 192 -35.34 0.16 -5.69
C THR A 192 -34.03 0.82 -6.12
N THR A 193 -33.67 0.69 -7.42
CA THR A 193 -32.52 1.37 -7.99
C THR A 193 -32.93 2.67 -8.64
N ASP A 194 -32.41 3.79 -8.11
CA ASP A 194 -32.50 5.08 -8.80
C ASP A 194 -31.48 5.14 -9.93
N CYS A 195 -31.92 5.53 -11.13
CA CYS A 195 -31.05 5.67 -12.29
C CYS A 195 -29.98 6.78 -12.17
N GLY A 196 -29.98 7.50 -11.08
CA GLY A 196 -29.05 8.61 -10.82
C GLY A 196 -29.37 9.88 -11.61
N PHE A 197 -28.66 10.95 -11.27
CA PHE A 197 -28.83 12.23 -11.95
C PHE A 197 -28.30 12.21 -13.38
N GLY A 198 -27.26 11.42 -13.67
CA GLY A 198 -26.61 11.34 -14.98
C GLY A 198 -27.57 10.95 -16.11
N VAL A 199 -28.37 9.89 -15.91
CA VAL A 199 -29.36 9.45 -16.88
C VAL A 199 -30.43 10.53 -17.11
N ARG A 200 -30.94 11.10 -16.03
CA ARG A 200 -31.97 12.15 -16.11
C ARG A 200 -31.46 13.39 -16.86
N ARG A 201 -30.24 13.82 -16.54
CA ARG A 201 -29.63 14.99 -17.15
C ARG A 201 -29.32 14.80 -18.64
N LEU A 202 -28.76 13.66 -18.98
CA LEU A 202 -28.49 13.32 -20.39
C LEU A 202 -29.77 13.31 -21.24
N ARG A 203 -30.90 12.78 -20.72
CA ARG A 203 -32.19 12.85 -21.41
C ARG A 203 -32.65 14.30 -21.66
N GLN A 204 -32.43 15.19 -20.69
CA GLN A 204 -32.82 16.60 -20.82
C GLN A 204 -31.99 17.36 -21.86
N ILE A 205 -30.71 17.03 -22.02
CA ILE A 205 -29.81 17.75 -22.94
C ILE A 205 -29.74 17.16 -24.35
N LYS A 206 -30.33 16.00 -24.61
CA LYS A 206 -30.20 15.29 -25.87
C LYS A 206 -30.58 16.16 -27.08
N TYR A 207 -31.65 16.94 -26.97
CA TYR A 207 -32.16 17.79 -28.05
C TYR A 207 -31.19 18.93 -28.45
N LYS A 208 -30.14 19.18 -27.67
CA LYS A 208 -29.12 20.22 -28.01
C LYS A 208 -28.15 19.75 -29.09
N TYR A 209 -28.09 18.43 -29.34
CA TYR A 209 -27.08 17.81 -30.19
C TYR A 209 -27.75 17.20 -31.45
N PHE A 210 -27.16 17.53 -32.63
CA PHE A 210 -27.66 17.12 -33.92
C PHE A 210 -26.59 16.47 -34.81
N SER A 211 -25.30 16.55 -34.43
CA SER A 211 -24.24 15.89 -35.20
C SER A 211 -24.12 14.42 -34.78
N ASP A 212 -23.85 13.53 -35.75
CA ASP A 212 -23.71 12.10 -35.51
C ASP A 212 -22.67 11.80 -34.42
N LYS A 213 -21.54 12.52 -34.42
CA LYS A 213 -20.52 12.35 -33.39
C LYS A 213 -20.98 12.77 -31.99
N ALA A 214 -21.75 13.87 -31.90
CA ALA A 214 -22.28 14.29 -30.59
C ALA A 214 -23.36 13.32 -30.10
N LEU A 215 -24.18 12.80 -30.97
CA LEU A 215 -25.20 11.79 -30.63
C LEU A 215 -24.53 10.46 -30.23
N GLN A 216 -23.47 10.05 -30.92
CA GLN A 216 -22.67 8.88 -30.54
C GLN A 216 -22.04 9.06 -29.17
N LEU A 217 -21.45 10.23 -28.89
CA LEU A 217 -20.90 10.54 -27.58
C LEU A 217 -21.98 10.55 -26.49
N TRP A 218 -23.15 11.13 -26.81
CA TRP A 218 -24.29 11.12 -25.91
C TRP A 218 -24.74 9.69 -25.59
N ASP A 219 -24.84 8.82 -26.59
CA ASP A 219 -25.23 7.42 -26.44
C ASP A 219 -24.24 6.64 -25.57
N LEU A 220 -22.92 6.90 -25.72
CA LEU A 220 -21.88 6.29 -24.88
C LEU A 220 -21.97 6.77 -23.42
N CYS A 221 -22.13 8.07 -23.19
CA CYS A 221 -22.29 8.62 -21.84
C CYS A 221 -23.57 8.13 -21.18
N PHE A 222 -24.66 8.04 -21.94
CA PHE A 222 -25.93 7.51 -21.47
C PHE A 222 -25.81 6.04 -21.07
N ALA A 223 -25.19 5.21 -21.92
CA ALA A 223 -24.95 3.80 -21.63
C ALA A 223 -24.12 3.60 -20.36
N PHE A 224 -23.16 4.47 -20.12
CA PHE A 224 -22.32 4.40 -18.92
C PHE A 224 -23.14 4.54 -17.63
N PHE A 225 -24.05 5.52 -17.56
CA PHE A 225 -24.89 5.71 -16.38
C PHE A 225 -26.09 4.76 -16.32
N ASP A 226 -26.69 4.45 -17.45
CA ASP A 226 -27.84 3.53 -17.53
C ASP A 226 -27.42 2.06 -17.36
N GLN A 227 -26.14 1.76 -17.65
CA GLN A 227 -25.57 0.41 -17.65
C GLN A 227 -26.45 -0.60 -18.39
N SER A 228 -27.13 -0.13 -19.44
CA SER A 228 -28.12 -0.91 -20.15
C SER A 228 -27.50 -1.71 -21.29
N LYS A 229 -28.00 -2.94 -21.47
CA LYS A 229 -27.62 -3.83 -22.58
C LYS A 229 -28.04 -3.34 -24.00
N ASN A 230 -28.88 -2.31 -24.07
CA ASN A 230 -29.59 -1.96 -25.29
C ASN A 230 -28.87 -0.95 -26.18
N VAL A 231 -27.73 -0.42 -25.76
CA VAL A 231 -26.99 0.52 -26.58
C VAL A 231 -26.12 -0.25 -27.57
N ARG A 232 -26.44 -0.06 -28.87
CA ARG A 232 -25.58 -0.59 -29.95
C ARG A 232 -24.36 0.30 -30.09
N ILE A 233 -23.27 -0.10 -29.42
CA ILE A 233 -21.98 0.58 -29.55
C ILE A 233 -21.34 0.04 -30.83
N ASN A 234 -21.18 0.89 -31.84
CA ASN A 234 -20.39 0.59 -33.03
C ASN A 234 -18.90 0.82 -32.69
N ALA A 235 -18.36 0.03 -31.74
CA ALA A 235 -16.91 -0.07 -31.58
C ALA A 235 -16.36 -0.86 -32.79
N GLN A 236 -15.55 -0.23 -33.60
CA GLN A 236 -14.97 -0.90 -34.79
C GLN A 236 -13.96 -1.98 -34.42
N LEU A 237 -13.48 -1.98 -33.16
CA LEU A 237 -12.52 -2.93 -32.62
C LEU A 237 -12.93 -3.32 -31.19
N ASN A 238 -13.40 -4.54 -31.01
CA ASN A 238 -13.51 -5.13 -29.68
C ASN A 238 -12.18 -5.80 -29.34
N GLU A 239 -11.54 -5.36 -28.29
CA GLU A 239 -10.31 -5.98 -27.77
C GLU A 239 -10.69 -6.97 -26.68
N PHE A 240 -10.31 -8.24 -26.83
CA PHE A 240 -10.49 -9.27 -25.82
C PHE A 240 -9.14 -9.70 -25.28
N LEU A 241 -9.02 -9.75 -23.97
CA LEU A 241 -7.92 -10.40 -23.29
C LEU A 241 -8.39 -11.76 -22.77
N LEU A 242 -7.81 -12.82 -23.28
CA LEU A 242 -8.08 -14.17 -22.87
C LEU A 242 -6.91 -14.72 -22.06
N ALA A 243 -7.13 -15.02 -20.80
CA ALA A 243 -6.17 -15.74 -19.99
C ALA A 243 -6.51 -17.23 -19.97
N LYS A 244 -5.63 -18.06 -20.51
CA LYS A 244 -5.87 -19.51 -20.57
C LYS A 244 -5.87 -20.16 -19.19
N ASN A 245 -5.01 -19.67 -18.26
CA ASN A 245 -4.88 -20.18 -16.90
C ASN A 245 -4.81 -18.98 -15.95
N PHE A 246 -5.96 -18.53 -15.44
CA PHE A 246 -6.01 -17.37 -14.55
C PHE A 246 -5.29 -17.61 -13.21
N ASN A 247 -5.09 -18.87 -12.80
CA ASN A 247 -4.25 -19.19 -11.63
C ASN A 247 -2.86 -18.56 -11.72
N ILE A 248 -2.23 -18.55 -12.89
CA ILE A 248 -0.91 -17.93 -13.09
C ILE A 248 -0.99 -16.40 -12.94
N VAL A 249 -2.07 -15.80 -13.43
CA VAL A 249 -2.32 -14.37 -13.21
C VAL A 249 -2.53 -14.09 -11.72
N PHE A 250 -3.26 -14.96 -11.02
CA PHE A 250 -3.49 -14.84 -9.59
C PHE A 250 -2.19 -14.99 -8.78
N GLU A 251 -1.36 -15.97 -9.08
CA GLU A 251 -0.03 -16.13 -8.48
C GLU A 251 0.81 -14.86 -8.65
N ALA A 252 0.83 -14.29 -9.86
CA ALA A 252 1.54 -13.05 -10.13
C ALA A 252 0.94 -11.83 -9.40
N ILE A 253 -0.39 -11.78 -9.23
CA ILE A 253 -1.06 -10.74 -8.43
C ILE A 253 -0.58 -10.81 -6.98
N ILE A 254 -0.62 -11.99 -6.38
CA ILE A 254 -0.19 -12.17 -4.99
C ILE A 254 1.31 -11.91 -4.86
N ASP A 255 2.13 -12.36 -5.79
CA ASP A 255 3.58 -12.13 -5.77
C ASP A 255 3.91 -10.63 -5.80
N GLU A 256 3.28 -9.86 -6.68
CA GLU A 256 3.48 -8.40 -6.73
C GLU A 256 2.96 -7.68 -5.48
N LEU A 257 1.88 -8.19 -4.87
CA LEU A 257 1.28 -7.56 -3.70
C LEU A 257 2.01 -7.89 -2.40
N ILE A 258 2.60 -9.09 -2.25
CA ILE A 258 3.18 -9.57 -0.98
C ILE A 258 4.68 -9.85 -1.12
N GLY A 259 5.13 -10.39 -2.24
CA GLY A 259 6.53 -10.77 -2.46
C GLY A 259 7.47 -9.57 -2.59
N ASP A 260 8.76 -9.83 -2.46
CA ASP A 260 9.80 -8.89 -2.82
C ASP A 260 10.16 -9.02 -4.31
N SER A 261 10.52 -7.91 -4.93
CA SER A 261 10.90 -7.86 -6.35
C SER A 261 12.37 -8.18 -6.57
N GLU A 262 13.20 -7.97 -5.56
CA GLU A 262 14.66 -8.14 -5.62
C GLU A 262 15.10 -9.06 -4.49
N PHE A 263 16.07 -9.92 -4.80
CA PHE A 263 16.67 -10.85 -3.86
C PHE A 263 18.19 -10.71 -3.91
N PRO A 264 18.91 -11.05 -2.83
CA PRO A 264 20.36 -11.12 -2.84
C PRO A 264 20.89 -12.07 -3.93
N ASP A 265 22.11 -11.82 -4.37
CA ASP A 265 22.79 -12.65 -5.35
C ASP A 265 22.74 -14.13 -4.96
N ARG A 266 22.46 -14.99 -5.93
CA ARG A 266 22.32 -16.44 -5.77
C ARG A 266 21.05 -16.95 -5.06
N LEU A 267 20.27 -16.09 -4.42
CA LEU A 267 18.97 -16.51 -3.92
C LEU A 267 17.93 -16.40 -5.05
N ASN A 268 17.63 -17.51 -5.67
CA ASN A 268 16.73 -17.57 -6.82
C ASN A 268 15.39 -18.19 -6.44
N LYS A 269 14.30 -17.56 -6.85
CA LYS A 269 12.98 -18.20 -6.78
C LYS A 269 12.93 -19.50 -7.60
N LYS A 270 13.67 -19.54 -8.72
CA LYS A 270 13.80 -20.75 -9.55
C LYS A 270 14.98 -21.57 -9.05
N GLN A 271 14.68 -22.74 -8.53
CA GLN A 271 15.63 -23.69 -7.99
C GLN A 271 16.34 -24.46 -9.12
N GLU A 272 17.49 -25.06 -8.85
CA GLU A 272 18.26 -25.86 -9.83
C GLU A 272 17.49 -27.09 -10.34
N ASP A 273 16.63 -27.68 -9.51
CA ASP A 273 15.73 -28.78 -9.87
C ASP A 273 14.52 -28.34 -10.71
N GLY A 274 14.46 -27.07 -11.11
CA GLY A 274 13.42 -26.49 -11.94
C GLY A 274 12.17 -26.07 -11.17
N LYS A 275 12.07 -26.33 -9.85
CA LYS A 275 10.97 -25.85 -9.02
C LYS A 275 11.09 -24.35 -8.81
N GLN A 276 9.97 -23.69 -8.71
CA GLN A 276 9.90 -22.24 -8.46
C GLN A 276 9.06 -21.96 -7.21
N VAL A 277 9.61 -21.08 -6.34
CA VAL A 277 8.87 -20.52 -5.20
C VAL A 277 7.96 -19.44 -5.72
N ASP A 278 6.65 -19.52 -5.39
CA ASP A 278 5.67 -18.53 -5.87
C ASP A 278 5.90 -17.17 -5.20
N HIS A 279 6.00 -17.14 -3.87
CA HIS A 279 6.15 -15.92 -3.10
C HIS A 279 7.28 -16.05 -2.09
N MET A 280 8.12 -15.03 -2.03
CA MET A 280 9.16 -14.92 -1.01
C MET A 280 9.38 -13.46 -0.65
N TYR A 281 9.54 -13.18 0.63
CA TYR A 281 9.86 -11.84 1.12
C TYR A 281 10.63 -11.88 2.43
N LEU A 282 11.43 -10.87 2.67
CA LEU A 282 12.15 -10.65 3.91
C LEU A 282 11.29 -9.82 4.86
N TYR A 283 11.12 -10.26 6.10
CA TYR A 283 10.34 -9.55 7.10
C TYR A 283 10.84 -9.88 8.51
N LYS A 284 10.34 -9.16 9.49
CA LYS A 284 10.74 -9.28 10.90
C LYS A 284 10.72 -10.72 11.40
N SER A 285 11.71 -11.08 12.20
CA SER A 285 11.80 -12.37 12.86
C SER A 285 10.57 -12.68 13.70
N LEU A 286 10.26 -13.96 13.88
CA LEU A 286 9.21 -14.42 14.79
C LEU A 286 9.64 -14.39 16.23
N THR A 287 10.94 -14.54 16.51
CA THR A 287 11.52 -14.81 17.82
C THR A 287 12.33 -13.64 18.38
N SER A 288 12.61 -12.61 17.57
CA SER A 288 13.28 -11.39 18.01
C SER A 288 12.36 -10.18 17.94
N VAL A 289 12.49 -9.27 18.88
CA VAL A 289 11.84 -7.95 18.87
C VAL A 289 12.67 -6.89 18.14
N GLU A 290 13.93 -7.18 17.84
CA GLU A 290 14.86 -6.27 17.17
C GLU A 290 14.40 -6.03 15.72
N PRO A 291 14.27 -4.74 15.30
CA PRO A 291 13.69 -4.41 13.99
C PRO A 291 14.53 -4.88 12.79
N ASP A 292 15.83 -4.98 12.98
CA ASP A 292 16.83 -5.39 11.99
C ASP A 292 16.95 -6.92 11.86
N LYS A 293 16.45 -7.69 12.82
CA LYS A 293 16.44 -9.15 12.72
C LYS A 293 15.30 -9.61 11.82
N GLN A 294 15.67 -10.07 10.65
CA GLN A 294 14.72 -10.48 9.60
C GLN A 294 14.91 -11.95 9.21
N VAL A 295 13.85 -12.54 8.70
CA VAL A 295 13.83 -13.91 8.15
C VAL A 295 13.03 -13.94 6.86
N TYR A 296 13.31 -14.92 6.00
CA TYR A 296 12.51 -15.14 4.79
C TYR A 296 11.20 -15.84 5.11
N TYR A 297 10.13 -15.30 4.58
CA TYR A 297 8.80 -15.90 4.53
C TYR A 297 8.61 -16.50 3.15
N ILE A 298 8.19 -17.76 3.08
CA ILE A 298 8.02 -18.50 1.83
C ILE A 298 6.56 -18.85 1.67
N GLY A 299 5.97 -18.50 0.53
CA GLY A 299 4.55 -18.72 0.26
C GLY A 299 4.27 -19.39 -1.08
N ASP A 300 3.10 -19.99 -1.15
CA ASP A 300 2.55 -20.63 -2.34
C ASP A 300 1.07 -20.25 -2.48
N SER A 301 0.67 -19.81 -3.68
CA SER A 301 -0.71 -19.48 -3.97
C SER A 301 -1.51 -20.69 -4.39
N LYS A 302 -2.70 -20.82 -3.81
CA LYS A 302 -3.62 -21.92 -4.11
C LYS A 302 -4.92 -21.38 -4.69
N TYR A 303 -5.08 -21.55 -5.98
CA TYR A 303 -6.30 -21.21 -6.71
C TYR A 303 -7.17 -22.47 -6.90
N TYR A 304 -7.68 -22.98 -5.77
CA TYR A 304 -8.53 -24.17 -5.78
C TYR A 304 -10.01 -23.82 -5.61
N LYS A 305 -10.88 -24.73 -6.09
CA LYS A 305 -12.29 -24.73 -5.67
C LYS A 305 -12.35 -24.99 -4.16
N GLN A 306 -13.24 -24.30 -3.45
CA GLN A 306 -13.37 -24.28 -1.98
C GLN A 306 -13.37 -25.66 -1.27
N LYS A 307 -13.53 -26.76 -2.00
CA LYS A 307 -13.66 -28.11 -1.42
C LYS A 307 -12.36 -28.93 -1.41
N ASN A 308 -11.29 -28.43 -2.06
CA ASN A 308 -10.06 -29.20 -2.16
C ASN A 308 -9.10 -28.83 -1.03
N PRO A 309 -8.77 -29.78 -0.12
CA PRO A 309 -7.75 -29.53 0.92
C PRO A 309 -6.37 -29.37 0.29
N ILE A 310 -5.48 -28.69 1.00
CA ILE A 310 -4.07 -28.61 0.61
C ILE A 310 -3.47 -30.02 0.57
N SER A 311 -2.85 -30.39 -0.53
CA SER A 311 -2.28 -31.71 -0.70
C SER A 311 -0.99 -31.89 0.14
N LYS A 312 -0.74 -33.12 0.58
CA LYS A 312 0.54 -33.47 1.25
C LYS A 312 1.75 -33.14 0.38
N GLU A 313 1.60 -33.26 -0.93
CA GLU A 313 2.63 -32.91 -1.89
C GLU A 313 2.97 -31.41 -1.88
N SER A 314 1.95 -30.53 -1.76
CA SER A 314 2.17 -29.08 -1.62
C SER A 314 2.94 -28.75 -0.34
N VAL A 315 2.63 -29.41 0.78
CA VAL A 315 3.36 -29.25 2.04
C VAL A 315 4.81 -29.74 1.88
N ALA A 316 5.04 -30.89 1.22
CA ALA A 316 6.39 -31.40 0.96
C ALA A 316 7.23 -30.46 0.07
N LYS A 317 6.61 -29.77 -0.88
CA LYS A 317 7.28 -28.73 -1.67
C LYS A 317 7.75 -27.57 -0.79
N GLN A 318 6.92 -27.07 0.12
CA GLN A 318 7.30 -26.00 1.05
C GLN A 318 8.49 -26.41 1.93
N TYR A 319 8.55 -27.68 2.32
CA TYR A 319 9.71 -28.24 3.02
C TYR A 319 11.00 -28.12 2.23
N THR A 320 10.94 -28.49 0.94
CA THR A 320 12.10 -28.39 0.04
C THR A 320 12.56 -26.96 -0.11
N TYR A 321 11.62 -26.03 -0.27
CA TYR A 321 11.94 -24.60 -0.40
C TYR A 321 12.60 -24.01 0.85
N ALA A 322 12.08 -24.34 2.04
CA ALA A 322 12.68 -23.91 3.30
C ALA A 322 14.12 -24.46 3.44
N ARG A 323 14.34 -25.74 3.15
CA ARG A 323 15.67 -26.35 3.19
C ARG A 323 16.64 -25.70 2.18
N ASN A 324 16.18 -25.35 1.00
CA ASN A 324 17.02 -24.68 0.00
C ASN A 324 17.43 -23.28 0.44
N VAL A 325 16.55 -22.55 1.12
CA VAL A 325 16.89 -21.24 1.71
C VAL A 325 17.91 -21.40 2.84
N ILE A 326 17.76 -22.43 3.68
CA ILE A 326 18.75 -22.77 4.70
C ILE A 326 20.11 -23.11 4.07
N GLN A 327 20.12 -23.96 3.06
CA GLN A 327 21.36 -24.37 2.39
C GLN A 327 22.06 -23.20 1.71
N TRP A 328 21.30 -22.32 1.04
CA TRP A 328 21.83 -21.10 0.47
C TRP A 328 22.51 -20.21 1.52
N ASN A 329 21.88 -20.08 2.69
CA ASN A 329 22.43 -19.29 3.77
C ASN A 329 23.71 -19.92 4.34
N LEU A 330 23.72 -21.23 4.55
CA LEU A 330 24.93 -21.95 4.97
C LEU A 330 26.08 -21.75 3.99
N ASN A 331 25.82 -21.78 2.67
CA ASN A 331 26.83 -21.54 1.66
C ASN A 331 27.40 -20.11 1.72
N LEU A 332 26.59 -19.12 2.08
CA LEU A 332 27.07 -17.76 2.33
C LEU A 332 28.02 -17.69 3.53
N PHE A 333 27.73 -18.44 4.60
CA PHE A 333 28.55 -18.45 5.82
C PHE A 333 29.86 -19.23 5.61
N PHE A 334 29.84 -20.36 4.93
CA PHE A 334 31.00 -21.22 4.78
C PHE A 334 31.83 -20.93 3.53
N GLY A 335 31.38 -20.06 2.64
CA GLY A 335 32.15 -19.51 1.53
C GLY A 335 32.71 -20.59 0.58
N GLU A 336 31.92 -21.06 -0.40
CA GLU A 336 32.47 -21.77 -1.53
C GLU A 336 33.30 -20.87 -2.46
N ASP A 337 33.20 -19.55 -2.32
CA ASP A 337 33.96 -18.53 -3.02
C ASP A 337 34.70 -17.63 -2.03
N SER A 338 35.98 -17.77 -1.94
CA SER A 338 36.88 -17.02 -1.06
C SER A 338 36.98 -15.50 -1.33
N GLU A 339 36.23 -14.96 -2.26
CA GLU A 339 36.21 -13.52 -2.59
C GLU A 339 35.02 -12.73 -2.05
N SER A 340 33.96 -13.36 -1.62
CA SER A 340 32.83 -12.66 -1.00
C SER A 340 32.94 -12.74 0.52
N LYS A 341 33.43 -11.68 1.17
CA LYS A 341 33.16 -11.46 2.60
C LYS A 341 31.65 -11.62 2.82
N PRO A 342 31.23 -12.35 3.87
CA PRO A 342 29.82 -12.35 4.25
C PRO A 342 29.40 -10.88 4.37
N ARG A 343 28.46 -10.44 3.55
CA ARG A 343 27.82 -9.16 3.78
C ARG A 343 27.20 -9.29 5.16
N GLU A 344 27.43 -8.30 6.01
CA GLU A 344 26.62 -8.11 7.21
C GLU A 344 25.18 -8.00 6.72
N THR A 345 24.50 -9.13 6.65
CA THR A 345 23.09 -9.18 6.25
C THR A 345 22.30 -9.18 7.53
N ASP A 346 21.30 -8.32 7.61
CA ASP A 346 20.29 -8.28 8.68
C ASP A 346 19.51 -9.61 8.80
N PHE A 347 19.93 -10.59 8.05
CA PHE A 347 19.31 -11.90 7.92
C PHE A 347 19.94 -12.89 8.92
N CYS A 348 19.16 -13.28 9.92
CA CYS A 348 19.58 -14.12 11.02
C CYS A 348 18.92 -15.52 10.92
N LEU A 349 19.56 -16.47 10.21
CA LEU A 349 19.05 -17.84 10.12
C LEU A 349 19.56 -18.75 11.23
N ARG A 350 20.85 -18.70 11.55
CA ARG A 350 21.54 -19.54 12.52
C ARG A 350 22.31 -18.67 13.49
N ASP A 351 22.39 -19.05 14.74
CA ASP A 351 23.28 -18.41 15.70
C ASP A 351 24.55 -19.23 15.94
N GLU A 352 25.61 -18.52 16.35
CA GLU A 352 26.92 -19.12 16.58
C GLU A 352 27.08 -19.74 17.98
N ILE A 353 26.20 -19.38 18.90
CA ILE A 353 26.31 -19.80 20.31
C ILE A 353 25.64 -21.14 20.50
N THR A 354 24.39 -21.26 20.05
CA THR A 354 23.56 -22.44 20.31
C THR A 354 23.47 -23.39 19.11
N GLU A 355 24.08 -23.00 17.97
CA GLU A 355 23.89 -23.71 16.71
C GLU A 355 22.43 -23.85 16.29
N GLY A 356 21.52 -23.08 16.89
CA GLY A 356 20.10 -23.08 16.62
C GLY A 356 19.78 -22.48 15.26
N TYR A 357 18.60 -22.84 14.73
CA TYR A 357 18.11 -22.32 13.47
C TYR A 357 16.84 -21.52 13.70
N ASN A 358 16.80 -20.31 13.15
CA ASN A 358 15.60 -19.52 13.14
C ASN A 358 14.52 -20.19 12.26
N ILE A 359 13.27 -20.02 12.66
CA ILE A 359 12.14 -20.59 11.95
C ILE A 359 11.97 -19.86 10.63
N ILE A 360 11.87 -20.61 9.53
CA ILE A 360 11.45 -20.08 8.23
C ILE A 360 9.94 -20.23 8.12
N PRO A 361 9.16 -19.15 8.23
CA PRO A 361 7.72 -19.22 8.12
C PRO A 361 7.29 -19.57 6.70
N ASN A 362 6.41 -20.56 6.58
CA ASN A 362 5.80 -20.93 5.32
C ASN A 362 4.29 -20.69 5.37
N PHE A 363 3.72 -20.29 4.24
CA PHE A 363 2.29 -20.03 4.19
C PHE A 363 1.69 -20.44 2.84
N PHE A 364 0.41 -20.78 2.90
CA PHE A 364 -0.45 -20.90 1.73
C PHE A 364 -1.40 -19.72 1.70
N ILE A 365 -1.68 -19.21 0.52
CA ILE A 365 -2.70 -18.19 0.28
C ILE A 365 -3.73 -18.74 -0.68
N SER A 366 -4.99 -18.71 -0.25
CA SER A 366 -6.15 -18.92 -1.12
C SER A 366 -6.97 -17.65 -1.24
N ALA A 367 -7.65 -17.51 -2.35
CA ALA A 367 -8.60 -16.42 -2.54
C ALA A 367 -10.01 -16.90 -2.31
N THR A 368 -10.76 -16.13 -1.55
CA THR A 368 -12.19 -16.35 -1.32
C THR A 368 -12.98 -15.14 -1.75
N VAL A 369 -14.19 -15.37 -2.24
CA VAL A 369 -15.15 -14.31 -2.49
C VAL A 369 -16.05 -14.23 -1.25
N PRO A 370 -16.09 -13.09 -0.54
CA PRO A 370 -16.94 -12.97 0.64
C PRO A 370 -18.41 -13.01 0.28
N ASP A 371 -19.24 -13.50 1.19
CA ASP A 371 -20.69 -13.68 0.96
C ASP A 371 -21.41 -12.35 0.70
N ASP A 372 -20.93 -11.26 1.31
CA ASP A 372 -21.43 -9.90 1.11
C ASP A 372 -20.95 -9.24 -0.19
N LEU A 373 -20.10 -9.92 -0.96
CA LEU A 373 -19.47 -9.43 -2.19
C LEU A 373 -18.76 -8.07 -2.03
N SER A 374 -18.29 -7.78 -0.82
CA SER A 374 -17.59 -6.53 -0.50
C SER A 374 -16.13 -6.55 -0.98
N TYR A 375 -15.60 -5.35 -1.27
CA TYR A 375 -14.19 -5.14 -1.59
C TYR A 375 -13.39 -4.73 -0.34
N THR A 376 -13.64 -5.41 0.78
CA THR A 376 -12.92 -5.16 2.03
C THR A 376 -11.56 -5.84 2.04
N ASP A 377 -10.59 -5.23 2.70
CA ASP A 377 -9.22 -5.74 2.79
C ASP A 377 -9.05 -6.82 3.88
N THR A 378 -9.95 -7.80 3.87
CA THR A 378 -9.95 -8.89 4.84
C THR A 378 -8.89 -9.93 4.51
N VAL A 379 -8.17 -10.35 5.55
CA VAL A 379 -7.21 -11.46 5.52
C VAL A 379 -7.49 -12.34 6.73
N GLU A 380 -7.95 -13.55 6.48
CA GLU A 380 -8.38 -14.47 7.52
C GLU A 380 -7.55 -15.76 7.50
N LYS A 381 -7.52 -16.45 8.65
CA LYS A 381 -7.01 -17.81 8.69
C LYS A 381 -8.04 -18.74 8.05
N ALA A 382 -7.62 -19.59 7.12
CA ALA A 382 -8.53 -20.46 6.41
C ALA A 382 -9.30 -21.38 7.38
N GLN A 383 -10.62 -21.34 7.32
CA GLN A 383 -11.49 -22.02 8.29
C GLN A 383 -11.58 -23.53 8.09
N LYS A 384 -11.36 -24.03 6.87
CA LYS A 384 -11.71 -25.41 6.46
C LYS A 384 -10.52 -26.38 6.32
N SER A 385 -9.29 -25.93 6.51
CA SER A 385 -8.12 -26.80 6.48
C SER A 385 -7.39 -26.74 7.81
N ALA A 386 -6.62 -27.77 8.13
CA ALA A 386 -5.63 -27.67 9.20
C ALA A 386 -4.71 -26.49 8.84
N THR A 387 -4.99 -25.35 9.46
CA THR A 387 -4.47 -24.05 9.05
C THR A 387 -3.04 -23.82 9.47
N THR A 388 -2.53 -24.69 10.35
CA THR A 388 -1.14 -24.64 10.80
C THR A 388 -0.60 -26.05 10.88
N PHE A 389 0.49 -26.29 10.17
CA PHE A 389 1.22 -27.55 10.24
C PHE A 389 2.56 -27.25 10.89
N VAL A 390 2.90 -27.99 11.92
CA VAL A 390 4.26 -28.01 12.45
C VAL A 390 4.80 -29.41 12.21
N SER A 391 5.69 -29.56 11.25
CA SER A 391 6.34 -30.82 10.96
C SER A 391 7.75 -30.77 11.50
N GLN A 392 8.06 -31.63 12.43
CA GLN A 392 9.37 -31.74 13.02
C GLN A 392 9.88 -33.16 12.82
N GLN A 393 11.10 -33.29 12.36
CA GLN A 393 11.75 -34.58 12.27
C GLN A 393 12.11 -35.09 13.68
N PHE A 394 12.48 -34.18 14.57
CA PHE A 394 12.79 -34.45 15.96
C PHE A 394 11.71 -33.91 16.91
N ARG A 395 11.45 -34.61 17.98
CA ARG A 395 10.43 -34.22 18.96
C ARG A 395 10.92 -33.11 19.87
N ASN A 396 10.01 -32.25 20.32
CA ASN A 396 10.27 -31.16 21.27
C ASN A 396 11.42 -30.23 20.83
N ARG A 397 11.52 -29.93 19.54
CA ARG A 397 12.53 -29.03 18.97
C ARG A 397 11.84 -28.04 18.04
N LEU A 398 12.04 -26.77 18.33
CA LEU A 398 11.48 -25.67 17.50
C LEU A 398 12.57 -25.06 16.60
N PHE A 399 13.73 -24.78 17.17
CA PHE A 399 14.85 -24.14 16.49
C PHE A 399 15.75 -25.15 15.77
N ASP A 400 15.14 -25.93 14.91
CA ASP A 400 15.81 -26.98 14.14
C ASP A 400 15.60 -26.74 12.63
N ARG A 401 16.64 -27.00 11.83
CA ARG A 401 16.56 -26.85 10.37
C ARG A 401 15.46 -27.71 9.74
N ASP A 402 15.03 -28.76 10.42
CA ASP A 402 14.00 -29.68 9.97
C ASP A 402 12.60 -29.34 10.49
N THR A 403 12.47 -28.21 11.21
CA THR A 403 11.17 -27.70 11.63
C THR A 403 10.52 -26.94 10.49
N LEU A 404 9.29 -27.30 10.15
CA LEU A 404 8.46 -26.60 9.19
C LEU A 404 7.19 -26.06 9.87
N LEU A 405 6.99 -24.78 9.75
CA LEU A 405 5.77 -24.10 10.16
C LEU A 405 5.04 -23.59 8.92
N VAL A 406 3.82 -24.10 8.70
CA VAL A 406 2.99 -23.71 7.55
C VAL A 406 1.65 -23.21 8.03
N THR A 407 1.23 -22.05 7.59
CA THR A 407 -0.06 -21.44 7.91
C THR A 407 -0.83 -21.14 6.63
N HIS A 408 -2.13 -21.36 6.63
CA HIS A 408 -2.99 -21.10 5.48
C HIS A 408 -3.86 -19.87 5.73
N TYR A 409 -3.85 -18.94 4.76
CA TYR A 409 -4.62 -17.70 4.80
C TYR A 409 -5.58 -17.60 3.61
N ASP A 410 -6.76 -17.07 3.88
CA ASP A 410 -7.72 -16.67 2.85
C ASP A 410 -7.70 -15.15 2.71
N VAL A 411 -7.56 -14.68 1.47
CA VAL A 411 -7.62 -13.25 1.11
C VAL A 411 -8.87 -12.97 0.28
N ASN A 412 -9.42 -11.78 0.43
CA ASN A 412 -10.56 -11.37 -0.38
C ASN A 412 -10.15 -11.19 -1.85
N PHE A 413 -10.65 -12.08 -2.72
CA PHE A 413 -10.37 -12.08 -4.15
C PHE A 413 -10.70 -10.74 -4.81
N LEU A 414 -11.89 -10.19 -4.51
CA LEU A 414 -12.36 -8.94 -5.10
C LEU A 414 -11.42 -7.78 -4.77
N TYR A 415 -10.97 -7.74 -3.51
CA TYR A 415 -10.05 -6.70 -3.05
C TYR A 415 -8.69 -6.80 -3.74
N VAL A 416 -8.03 -7.97 -3.70
CA VAL A 416 -6.67 -8.12 -4.25
C VAL A 416 -6.62 -7.89 -5.75
N VAL A 417 -7.63 -8.36 -6.50
CA VAL A 417 -7.74 -8.10 -7.93
C VAL A 417 -7.92 -6.60 -8.20
N SER A 418 -8.79 -5.92 -7.44
CA SER A 418 -9.01 -4.47 -7.61
C SER A 418 -7.77 -3.65 -7.23
N LEU A 419 -7.08 -4.02 -6.16
CA LEU A 419 -5.86 -3.34 -5.71
C LEU A 419 -4.73 -3.47 -6.75
N TYR A 420 -4.55 -4.66 -7.29
CA TYR A 420 -3.58 -4.92 -8.35
C TYR A 420 -3.92 -4.16 -9.63
N ALA A 421 -5.19 -4.21 -10.05
CA ALA A 421 -5.68 -3.57 -11.27
C ALA A 421 -5.53 -2.03 -11.25
N ARG A 422 -5.68 -1.40 -10.09
CA ARG A 422 -5.44 0.06 -9.92
C ARG A 422 -4.00 0.46 -10.15
N ASN A 423 -3.06 -0.46 -9.97
CA ASN A 423 -1.62 -0.29 -10.15
C ASN A 423 -1.03 0.93 -9.40
N ASN A 424 -1.54 1.21 -8.20
CA ASN A 424 -1.07 2.30 -7.35
C ASN A 424 0.00 1.77 -6.38
N ALA A 425 1.26 2.16 -6.60
CA ALA A 425 2.41 1.68 -5.82
C ALA A 425 2.27 1.95 -4.32
N TYR A 426 1.80 3.14 -3.93
CA TYR A 426 1.61 3.49 -2.53
C TYR A 426 0.59 2.58 -1.83
N ARG A 427 -0.60 2.38 -2.43
CA ARG A 427 -1.63 1.51 -1.84
C ARG A 427 -1.17 0.05 -1.75
N LYS A 428 -0.42 -0.43 -2.77
CA LYS A 428 0.17 -1.77 -2.74
C LYS A 428 1.17 -1.89 -1.59
N LYS A 429 2.06 -0.90 -1.38
CA LYS A 429 3.02 -0.87 -0.27
C LYS A 429 2.31 -0.90 1.09
N VAL A 430 1.32 -0.04 1.31
CA VAL A 430 0.57 0.00 2.58
C VAL A 430 -0.12 -1.33 2.87
N TRP A 431 -0.76 -1.93 1.88
CA TRP A 431 -1.41 -3.22 2.06
C TRP A 431 -0.40 -4.34 2.31
N ARG A 432 0.74 -4.34 1.62
CA ARG A 432 1.84 -5.29 1.80
C ARG A 432 2.31 -5.32 3.25
N GLU A 433 2.64 -4.18 3.81
CA GLU A 433 3.09 -4.06 5.19
C GLU A 433 2.02 -4.55 6.18
N LYS A 434 0.77 -4.16 5.98
CA LYS A 434 -0.35 -4.63 6.79
C LYS A 434 -0.47 -6.17 6.78
N VAL A 435 -0.43 -6.78 5.60
CA VAL A 435 -0.62 -8.23 5.44
C VAL A 435 0.56 -9.02 6.00
N ARG A 436 1.79 -8.56 5.74
CA ARG A 436 2.99 -9.18 6.31
C ARG A 436 2.96 -9.14 7.84
N GLY A 437 2.53 -8.02 8.43
CA GLY A 437 2.30 -7.91 9.87
C GLY A 437 1.25 -8.89 10.38
N ILE A 438 0.08 -8.97 9.71
CA ILE A 438 -0.98 -9.93 10.07
C ILE A 438 -0.47 -11.37 10.01
N PHE A 439 0.31 -11.74 8.99
CA PHE A 439 0.87 -13.10 8.88
C PHE A 439 1.82 -13.38 10.03
N ARG A 440 2.74 -12.46 10.31
CA ARG A 440 3.66 -12.60 11.44
C ARG A 440 2.93 -12.80 12.76
N ASP A 441 2.00 -11.92 13.10
CA ASP A 441 1.27 -11.96 14.37
C ASP A 441 0.43 -13.24 14.52
N LYS A 442 -0.19 -13.69 13.44
CA LYS A 442 -0.96 -14.95 13.45
C LYS A 442 -0.05 -16.17 13.64
N ILE A 443 1.12 -16.17 13.00
CA ILE A 443 2.10 -17.25 13.15
C ILE A 443 2.65 -17.26 14.58
N GLN A 444 2.99 -16.12 15.16
CA GLN A 444 3.43 -16.03 16.56
C GLN A 444 2.39 -16.60 17.52
N LYS A 445 1.11 -16.24 17.38
CA LYS A 445 0.01 -16.79 18.21
C LYS A 445 -0.13 -18.31 18.08
N GLU A 446 0.10 -18.87 16.90
CA GLU A 446 0.08 -20.32 16.72
C GLU A 446 1.30 -21.02 17.34
N LEU A 447 2.45 -20.37 17.33
CA LEU A 447 3.64 -20.85 18.03
C LEU A 447 3.41 -20.86 19.55
N GLU A 448 2.90 -19.76 20.11
CA GLU A 448 2.60 -19.64 21.54
C GLU A 448 1.53 -20.62 22.03
N ARG A 449 0.59 -21.01 21.14
CA ARG A 449 -0.38 -22.05 21.46
C ARG A 449 0.29 -23.42 21.64
N ARG A 450 1.41 -23.68 20.96
CA ARG A 450 2.08 -24.97 20.96
C ARG A 450 3.34 -25.01 21.79
N PHE A 451 4.03 -23.91 21.91
CA PHE A 451 5.29 -23.78 22.66
C PHE A 451 5.16 -22.73 23.74
N LYS A 452 5.83 -22.98 24.86
CA LYS A 452 6.17 -21.94 25.84
C LYS A 452 7.53 -21.37 25.52
N PHE A 453 7.62 -20.05 25.58
CA PHE A 453 8.85 -19.32 25.31
C PHE A 453 9.40 -18.75 26.58
N PHE A 454 10.73 -18.82 26.72
CA PHE A 454 11.47 -18.30 27.84
C PHE A 454 12.68 -17.49 27.33
N ALA A 455 13.06 -16.51 28.10
CA ALA A 455 14.33 -15.82 27.94
C ALA A 455 15.28 -16.28 29.05
N MET A 456 16.54 -16.45 28.70
CA MET A 456 17.58 -16.92 29.62
C MET A 456 18.79 -16.02 29.57
N ARG A 457 19.46 -15.83 30.73
CA ARG A 457 20.74 -15.17 30.83
C ARG A 457 21.67 -16.00 31.69
N PRO A 458 22.97 -16.19 31.31
CA PRO A 458 23.93 -16.94 32.12
C PRO A 458 24.11 -16.28 33.47
N LYS A 459 24.25 -17.09 34.54
CA LYS A 459 24.61 -16.62 35.86
C LYS A 459 26.06 -16.16 35.89
N PRO A 460 26.47 -15.30 36.85
CA PRO A 460 27.85 -14.86 36.95
C PRO A 460 28.84 -16.02 37.01
N GLY A 461 29.83 -15.98 36.12
CA GLY A 461 30.89 -16.98 36.03
C GLY A 461 30.56 -18.21 35.17
N VAL A 462 29.39 -18.23 34.51
CA VAL A 462 29.01 -19.27 33.55
C VAL A 462 29.29 -18.79 32.14
N ASP A 463 30.03 -19.56 31.36
CA ASP A 463 30.15 -19.39 29.92
C ASP A 463 28.96 -20.10 29.24
N ALA A 464 28.13 -19.32 28.60
CA ALA A 464 26.91 -19.82 27.97
C ALA A 464 27.22 -20.81 26.83
N ARG A 465 28.28 -20.55 26.06
CA ARG A 465 28.70 -21.39 24.95
C ARG A 465 29.22 -22.75 25.42
N GLU A 466 30.16 -22.74 26.39
CA GLU A 466 30.69 -23.96 26.95
C GLU A 466 29.61 -24.82 27.60
N PHE A 467 28.65 -24.20 28.31
CA PHE A 467 27.52 -24.91 28.88
C PHE A 467 26.65 -25.57 27.80
N ILE A 468 26.28 -24.81 26.73
CA ILE A 468 25.46 -25.33 25.64
C ILE A 468 26.16 -26.44 24.89
N GLU A 469 27.44 -26.33 24.63
CA GLU A 469 28.24 -27.38 23.97
C GLU A 469 28.29 -28.68 24.79
N THR A 470 28.39 -28.59 26.11
CA THR A 470 28.42 -29.76 27.00
C THR A 470 27.08 -30.44 27.19
N HIS A 471 25.97 -29.68 27.14
CA HIS A 471 24.58 -30.15 27.29
C HIS A 471 23.82 -30.27 25.97
N PHE A 472 24.52 -30.23 24.86
CA PHE A 472 23.99 -30.17 23.50
C PHE A 472 22.88 -31.19 23.22
N ARG A 473 23.02 -32.41 23.73
CA ARG A 473 22.09 -33.51 23.49
C ARG A 473 20.65 -33.18 23.94
N ASP A 474 20.50 -32.53 25.08
CA ASP A 474 19.21 -32.32 25.74
C ASP A 474 18.55 -31.00 25.35
N ILE A 475 19.35 -30.04 24.90
CA ILE A 475 18.88 -28.68 24.55
C ILE A 475 18.91 -28.36 23.06
N LEU A 476 19.43 -29.26 22.20
CA LEU A 476 19.48 -29.06 20.75
C LEU A 476 18.10 -28.75 20.15
N GLY A 477 18.02 -27.68 19.40
CA GLY A 477 16.76 -27.23 18.76
C GLY A 477 15.73 -26.66 19.73
N LYS A 478 16.08 -26.50 21.03
CA LYS A 478 15.25 -25.85 22.05
C LYS A 478 15.74 -24.44 22.36
N VAL A 479 17.02 -24.14 22.13
CA VAL A 479 17.66 -22.86 22.43
C VAL A 479 18.08 -22.15 21.14
N TYR A 480 18.04 -20.82 21.18
CA TYR A 480 18.39 -19.93 20.07
C TYR A 480 18.77 -18.54 20.60
N ALA A 481 19.81 -17.91 20.01
CA ALA A 481 20.29 -16.58 20.39
C ALA A 481 19.83 -15.50 19.38
N PRO A 482 18.58 -15.01 19.46
CA PRO A 482 17.99 -14.13 18.45
C PRO A 482 18.26 -12.64 18.65
N TYR A 483 19.05 -12.28 19.67
CA TYR A 483 19.29 -10.91 20.07
C TYR A 483 20.75 -10.50 19.85
N ASP A 484 21.00 -9.19 19.74
CA ASP A 484 22.36 -8.65 19.67
C ASP A 484 23.11 -8.81 21.00
N ASP A 485 22.38 -8.80 22.12
CA ASP A 485 22.92 -9.18 23.43
C ASP A 485 23.16 -10.70 23.42
N LYS A 486 24.42 -11.10 23.25
CA LYS A 486 24.84 -12.51 23.18
C LYS A 486 24.58 -13.30 24.48
N ASP A 487 24.37 -12.59 25.57
CA ASP A 487 24.02 -13.19 26.86
C ASP A 487 22.52 -13.46 27.00
N VAL A 488 21.70 -13.03 26.04
CA VAL A 488 20.27 -13.29 26.03
C VAL A 488 19.92 -14.39 25.05
N ILE A 489 19.45 -15.50 25.58
CA ILE A 489 19.13 -16.72 24.83
C ILE A 489 17.65 -17.00 24.95
N ALA A 490 16.99 -17.37 23.87
CA ALA A 490 15.62 -17.84 23.85
C ALA A 490 15.55 -19.36 24.02
N LEU A 491 14.57 -19.82 24.81
CA LEU A 491 14.25 -21.22 24.96
C LEU A 491 12.78 -21.45 24.55
N ALA A 492 12.50 -22.48 23.77
CA ALA A 492 11.14 -22.89 23.41
C ALA A 492 10.90 -24.37 23.76
N LEU A 493 9.84 -24.62 24.49
CA LEU A 493 9.45 -25.96 24.94
C LEU A 493 8.02 -26.28 24.50
N ASP A 494 7.79 -27.49 23.97
CA ASP A 494 6.48 -27.94 23.47
C ASP A 494 5.50 -28.16 24.63
N ASN A 495 4.33 -27.51 24.59
CA ASN A 495 3.31 -27.51 25.64
C ASN A 495 2.51 -28.84 25.78
N ARG A 496 2.75 -29.80 24.90
CA ARG A 496 1.99 -31.04 24.95
C ARG A 496 2.39 -31.88 26.17
N LYS A 497 1.41 -32.43 26.88
CA LYS A 497 1.57 -33.22 28.11
C LYS A 497 2.64 -34.32 28.04
N GLN A 498 2.85 -34.88 26.86
CA GLN A 498 3.86 -35.94 26.66
C GLN A 498 5.30 -35.46 26.84
N PHE A 499 5.54 -34.15 26.90
CA PHE A 499 6.85 -33.54 27.08
C PHE A 499 7.02 -32.88 28.46
N ASP A 500 6.02 -32.95 29.34
CA ASP A 500 6.05 -32.29 30.64
C ASP A 500 7.25 -32.71 31.47
N GLU A 501 7.55 -34.03 31.57
CA GLU A 501 8.68 -34.56 32.32
C GLU A 501 10.02 -34.12 31.72
N GLU A 502 10.16 -34.22 30.37
CA GLU A 502 11.34 -33.76 29.65
C GLU A 502 11.57 -32.25 29.83
N ASN A 503 10.51 -31.46 29.74
CA ASN A 503 10.58 -30.02 29.89
C ASN A 503 10.98 -29.60 31.33
N LEU A 504 10.49 -30.31 32.35
CA LEU A 504 10.89 -30.07 33.74
C LEU A 504 12.37 -30.39 33.93
N HIS A 505 12.87 -31.46 33.34
CA HIS A 505 14.29 -31.83 33.40
C HIS A 505 15.14 -30.74 32.74
N VAL A 506 14.79 -30.31 31.52
CA VAL A 506 15.52 -29.26 30.79
C VAL A 506 15.53 -27.91 31.56
N LEU A 507 14.38 -27.53 32.15
CA LEU A 507 14.30 -26.32 32.95
C LEU A 507 15.12 -26.39 34.23
N ALA A 508 15.19 -27.55 34.89
CA ALA A 508 16.01 -27.76 36.08
C ALA A 508 17.51 -27.67 35.76
N GLU A 509 17.94 -28.35 34.69
CA GLU A 509 19.32 -28.36 34.22
C GLU A 509 19.79 -26.97 33.81
N LEU A 510 19.00 -26.29 32.95
CA LEU A 510 19.29 -24.91 32.53
C LEU A 510 19.22 -23.93 33.71
N GLY A 511 18.35 -24.18 34.69
CA GLY A 511 18.20 -23.35 35.91
C GLY A 511 19.40 -23.36 36.84
N GLU A 512 20.29 -24.35 36.73
CA GLU A 512 21.57 -24.35 37.47
C GLU A 512 22.54 -23.27 36.94
N ALA A 513 22.57 -23.08 35.62
CA ALA A 513 23.52 -22.20 34.97
C ALA A 513 22.89 -20.86 34.51
N PHE A 514 21.59 -20.81 34.26
CA PHE A 514 20.92 -19.62 33.71
C PHE A 514 19.84 -19.10 34.67
N THR A 515 19.59 -17.81 34.61
CA THR A 515 18.34 -17.19 35.07
C THR A 515 17.31 -17.29 33.96
N ILE A 516 16.19 -17.96 34.20
CA ILE A 516 15.16 -18.26 33.22
C ILE A 516 13.88 -17.51 33.59
N VAL A 517 13.28 -16.82 32.62
CA VAL A 517 12.01 -16.09 32.78
C VAL A 517 11.10 -16.43 31.61
N GLU A 518 9.81 -16.67 31.86
CA GLU A 518 8.83 -16.84 30.80
C GLU A 518 8.70 -15.53 30.01
N CYS A 519 8.93 -15.59 28.70
CA CYS A 519 8.96 -14.45 27.80
C CYS A 519 8.15 -14.76 26.54
N PRO A 520 6.86 -14.37 26.47
CA PRO A 520 6.05 -14.51 25.28
C PRO A 520 6.67 -13.81 24.07
N LEU A 521 6.35 -14.30 22.88
CA LEU A 521 6.82 -13.71 21.63
C LEU A 521 6.35 -12.26 21.50
N GLY A 522 7.26 -11.38 21.10
CA GLY A 522 6.96 -9.94 20.96
C GLY A 522 7.21 -9.12 22.22
N GLN A 523 7.55 -9.74 23.35
CA GLN A 523 8.08 -9.03 24.53
C GLN A 523 9.60 -8.94 24.46
N ASP A 524 10.15 -7.83 24.95
CA ASP A 524 11.60 -7.65 25.05
C ASP A 524 12.14 -8.41 26.28
N PRO A 525 12.98 -9.43 26.10
CA PRO A 525 13.52 -10.19 27.22
C PRO A 525 14.37 -9.35 28.16
N ARG A 526 14.93 -8.24 27.69
CA ARG A 526 15.74 -7.32 28.51
C ARG A 526 14.92 -6.62 29.58
N GLU A 527 13.62 -6.46 29.38
CA GLU A 527 12.70 -5.89 30.39
C GLU A 527 12.34 -6.91 31.49
N LEU A 528 12.43 -8.20 31.16
CA LEU A 528 12.01 -9.28 32.04
C LEU A 528 13.17 -9.93 32.81
N LEU A 529 14.34 -10.00 32.19
CA LEU A 529 15.56 -10.55 32.81
C LEU A 529 16.19 -9.54 33.77
N PRO A 530 16.67 -9.99 34.92
CA PRO A 530 17.44 -9.11 35.80
C PRO A 530 18.69 -8.57 35.09
N PRO A 531 19.10 -7.32 35.33
CA PRO A 531 20.32 -6.78 34.77
C PRO A 531 21.51 -7.68 35.07
N ALA A 532 22.41 -7.85 34.09
CA ALA A 532 23.63 -8.61 34.30
C ALA A 532 24.31 -8.01 35.55
N SER A 533 24.57 -8.86 36.61
CA SER A 533 25.10 -8.43 37.87
C SER A 533 26.38 -7.58 37.64
N ALA A 534 26.38 -6.36 38.17
CA ALA A 534 27.43 -5.38 38.03
C ALA A 534 28.78 -5.89 38.58
N GLY A 535 29.56 -6.46 37.71
CA GLY A 535 31.00 -6.26 37.79
C GLY A 535 31.24 -4.82 37.40
N THR A 536 31.85 -4.03 38.27
CA THR A 536 32.15 -2.62 38.14
C THR A 536 32.68 -2.23 36.75
N ALA A 537 31.76 -1.93 35.85
CA ALA A 537 31.96 -1.19 34.61
C ALA A 537 30.85 -0.17 34.53
N ALA A 538 31.18 1.06 34.20
CA ALA A 538 30.26 2.18 34.04
C ALA A 538 29.04 1.78 33.20
N PRO A 539 27.85 2.37 33.40
CA PRO A 539 26.65 1.99 32.71
C PRO A 539 26.88 2.10 31.19
N SER A 540 27.02 0.97 30.56
CA SER A 540 27.01 0.86 29.12
C SER A 540 25.61 1.32 28.67
N ALA A 541 25.58 2.43 27.93
CA ALA A 541 24.41 3.04 27.41
C ALA A 541 23.56 1.96 26.68
N THR A 542 22.40 1.69 27.25
CA THR A 542 21.35 0.88 26.61
C THR A 542 21.18 1.39 25.18
N ALA A 543 21.54 0.59 24.20
CA ALA A 543 21.39 0.98 22.79
C ALA A 543 19.91 1.26 22.54
N MET A 544 19.53 2.52 22.57
CA MET A 544 18.18 2.94 22.25
C MET A 544 17.92 2.71 20.76
N HIS A 545 17.09 1.73 20.46
CA HIS A 545 16.70 1.42 19.10
C HIS A 545 15.56 2.36 18.65
N GLY A 546 15.93 3.47 18.07
CA GLY A 546 15.02 4.43 17.46
C GLY A 546 15.80 5.54 16.81
N LYS A 547 15.29 6.07 15.69
CA LYS A 547 15.88 7.25 15.07
C LYS A 547 15.34 8.53 15.70
N PHE A 548 16.16 9.55 15.68
CA PHE A 548 15.96 10.84 16.33
C PHE A 548 15.75 11.92 15.27
N LEU A 549 14.60 12.56 15.28
CA LEU A 549 14.26 13.67 14.40
C LEU A 549 14.66 14.98 15.06
N PHE A 550 15.47 15.77 14.40
CA PHE A 550 15.94 17.06 14.89
C PHE A 550 15.04 18.20 14.42
N GLY A 551 14.67 19.10 15.32
CA GLY A 551 13.86 20.27 15.00
C GLY A 551 14.28 21.55 15.72
N ILE A 552 14.39 22.66 14.96
CA ILE A 552 14.76 23.96 15.53
C ILE A 552 13.56 24.60 16.20
N VAL A 553 13.72 24.94 17.47
CA VAL A 553 12.76 25.71 18.27
C VAL A 553 13.20 27.17 18.31
N ASN A 554 12.43 28.04 17.66
CA ASN A 554 12.75 29.45 17.56
C ASN A 554 12.45 30.20 18.85
N LYS A 555 13.44 30.89 19.41
CA LYS A 555 13.32 31.70 20.65
C LYS A 555 12.33 32.83 20.49
N ASN A 556 12.40 33.56 19.39
CA ASN A 556 11.62 34.77 19.19
C ASN A 556 10.52 34.58 18.13
N ARG A 557 9.36 35.19 18.39
CA ARG A 557 8.23 35.26 17.48
C ARG A 557 7.91 36.73 17.18
N ARG A 558 7.68 37.05 15.90
CA ARG A 558 7.20 38.37 15.47
C ARG A 558 5.70 38.50 15.75
N CYS A 559 5.31 39.49 16.52
CA CYS A 559 3.93 39.84 16.78
C CYS A 559 3.28 40.62 15.64
N LYS A 560 1.93 40.72 15.64
CA LYS A 560 1.18 41.43 14.56
C LYS A 560 1.51 42.91 14.46
N ASP A 561 1.99 43.52 15.51
CA ASP A 561 2.45 44.91 15.63
C ASP A 561 3.94 45.12 15.27
N GLY A 562 4.61 44.05 14.91
CA GLY A 562 5.99 44.08 14.40
C GLY A 562 7.08 43.92 15.44
N HIS A 563 6.79 43.94 16.76
CA HIS A 563 7.82 43.69 17.77
C HIS A 563 8.07 42.18 17.97
N MET A 564 9.23 41.86 18.53
CA MET A 564 9.67 40.49 18.81
C MET A 564 9.38 40.14 20.26
N GLU A 565 8.68 39.00 20.48
CA GLU A 565 8.47 38.44 21.81
C GLU A 565 9.05 37.03 21.91
N VAL A 566 9.32 36.58 23.13
CA VAL A 566 9.76 35.20 23.38
C VAL A 566 8.60 34.25 23.08
N SER A 567 8.86 33.22 22.26
CA SER A 567 7.87 32.26 21.83
C SER A 567 7.40 31.40 23.00
N LYS A 568 6.10 31.19 23.15
CA LYS A 568 5.54 30.24 24.12
C LYS A 568 6.00 28.82 23.86
N GLU A 569 6.17 28.45 22.60
CA GLU A 569 6.72 27.14 22.19
C GLU A 569 8.15 26.98 22.72
N TYR A 570 9.01 27.98 22.57
CA TYR A 570 10.37 27.96 23.12
C TYR A 570 10.36 27.80 24.65
N LEU A 571 9.53 28.54 25.37
CA LEU A 571 9.43 28.43 26.83
C LEU A 571 8.97 27.03 27.28
N ALA A 572 8.03 26.39 26.55
CA ALA A 572 7.60 25.04 26.85
C ALA A 572 8.75 24.02 26.70
N PHE A 573 9.60 24.17 25.69
CA PHE A 573 10.78 23.30 25.54
C PHE A 573 11.87 23.56 26.62
N VAL A 574 12.10 24.81 26.95
CA VAL A 574 13.05 25.16 28.01
C VAL A 574 12.60 24.62 29.39
N ASN A 575 11.30 24.70 29.67
CA ASN A 575 10.71 24.18 30.91
C ASN A 575 10.47 22.66 30.88
N ARG A 576 10.74 21.97 29.76
CA ARG A 576 10.50 20.54 29.57
C ARG A 576 9.00 20.14 29.65
N GLU A 577 8.11 21.05 29.29
CA GLU A 577 6.64 20.92 29.34
C GLU A 577 6.00 20.87 27.94
N ALA A 578 6.81 20.71 26.88
CA ALA A 578 6.28 20.67 25.52
C ALA A 578 5.56 19.35 25.28
N ASP A 579 4.33 19.44 24.78
CA ASP A 579 3.45 18.32 24.42
C ASP A 579 3.28 18.17 22.90
N GLU A 580 3.64 19.19 22.12
CA GLU A 580 3.60 19.17 20.66
C GLU A 580 4.69 20.04 20.03
N PHE A 581 5.06 19.70 18.80
CA PHE A 581 5.94 20.50 17.94
C PHE A 581 5.40 20.55 16.52
N VAL A 582 5.41 21.72 15.91
CA VAL A 582 4.97 21.92 14.52
C VAL A 582 6.16 22.16 13.61
N MET A 583 6.57 21.10 12.89
CA MET A 583 7.65 21.17 11.93
C MET A 583 7.14 21.74 10.60
N ARG A 584 7.75 22.84 10.14
CA ARG A 584 7.35 23.55 8.93
C ARG A 584 8.02 23.02 7.67
N ASN A 585 9.23 22.49 7.80
CA ASN A 585 9.99 21.90 6.70
C ASN A 585 9.84 20.38 6.78
N MET A 586 9.55 19.74 5.64
CA MET A 586 9.47 18.29 5.58
C MET A 586 10.85 17.69 5.84
N PRO A 587 10.96 16.63 6.67
CA PRO A 587 12.22 15.94 6.93
C PRO A 587 12.82 15.36 5.65
N GLY A 588 14.14 15.29 5.60
CA GLY A 588 14.89 14.76 4.45
C GLY A 588 14.95 13.23 4.37
N GLY A 589 14.33 12.51 5.33
CA GLY A 589 14.32 11.04 5.41
C GLY A 589 12.93 10.47 5.69
N ASP A 590 12.84 9.15 5.86
CA ASP A 590 11.58 8.48 6.21
C ASP A 590 11.22 8.77 7.67
N ILE A 591 10.24 9.64 7.84
CA ILE A 591 9.78 10.08 9.18
C ILE A 591 9.12 8.95 9.98
N SER A 592 8.70 7.86 9.34
CA SER A 592 8.13 6.70 10.03
C SER A 592 9.14 5.96 10.92
N GLU A 593 10.42 6.18 10.68
CA GLU A 593 11.52 5.61 11.48
C GLU A 593 11.84 6.44 12.73
N ALA A 594 11.38 7.69 12.80
CA ALA A 594 11.65 8.58 13.93
C ALA A 594 10.77 8.21 15.12
N LYS A 595 11.38 7.75 16.20
CA LYS A 595 10.71 7.46 17.48
C LYS A 595 10.91 8.58 18.51
N TYR A 596 11.90 9.41 18.32
CA TYR A 596 12.28 10.47 19.26
C TYR A 596 12.44 11.79 18.54
N PHE A 597 12.12 12.88 19.23
CA PHE A 597 12.27 14.25 18.76
C PHE A 597 13.32 14.98 19.59
N VAL A 598 14.32 15.56 18.94
CA VAL A 598 15.37 16.34 19.57
C VAL A 598 15.14 17.82 19.30
N PRO A 599 14.66 18.58 20.31
CA PRO A 599 14.53 20.02 20.18
C PRO A 599 15.89 20.69 20.19
N MET A 600 16.15 21.51 19.20
CA MET A 600 17.35 22.32 19.11
C MET A 600 17.01 23.77 19.45
N PHE A 601 17.56 24.31 20.53
CA PHE A 601 17.37 25.70 20.96
C PHE A 601 18.68 26.26 21.54
N ASP A 602 18.82 27.56 21.50
CA ASP A 602 20.03 28.28 21.96
C ASP A 602 21.35 27.75 21.36
N GLY A 603 21.28 27.23 20.13
CA GLY A 603 22.45 26.72 19.39
C GLY A 603 22.84 25.28 19.71
N GLY A 604 22.10 24.57 20.54
CA GLY A 604 22.46 23.22 20.98
C GLY A 604 21.27 22.31 21.31
N ILE A 605 21.59 21.21 21.95
CA ILE A 605 20.66 20.16 22.43
C ILE A 605 20.85 19.89 23.90
N ALA A 606 19.74 19.54 24.61
CA ALA A 606 19.78 19.19 26.03
C ALA A 606 19.16 17.80 26.32
N GLY A 607 18.37 17.29 25.42
CA GLY A 607 17.65 16.04 25.58
C GLY A 607 16.71 15.78 24.43
N TYR A 608 15.85 14.80 24.56
CA TYR A 608 14.87 14.40 23.52
C TYR A 608 13.53 14.01 24.15
N TYR A 609 12.50 14.05 23.32
CA TYR A 609 11.14 13.63 23.66
C TYR A 609 10.79 12.35 22.89
N GLU A 610 9.97 11.49 23.47
CA GLU A 610 9.32 10.41 22.75
C GLU A 610 8.28 10.97 21.76
N ILE A 611 8.19 10.42 20.56
CA ILE A 611 7.15 10.76 19.60
C ILE A 611 5.97 9.82 19.81
N ILE A 612 4.84 10.34 20.32
CA ILE A 612 3.60 9.58 20.51
C ILE A 612 2.69 9.60 19.29
N GLY A 613 2.89 10.53 18.40
CA GLY A 613 2.09 10.60 17.16
C GLY A 613 2.57 11.67 16.20
N ILE A 614 2.41 11.40 14.90
CA ILE A 614 2.72 12.34 13.83
C ILE A 614 1.50 12.46 12.93
N THR A 615 1.06 13.70 12.68
CA THR A 615 -0.05 13.98 11.78
C THR A 615 0.33 15.04 10.75
N PHE A 616 -0.13 14.85 9.51
CA PHE A 616 0.05 15.85 8.46
C PHE A 616 -1.02 16.92 8.57
N GLY A 617 -0.59 18.17 8.55
CA GLY A 617 -1.46 19.33 8.60
C GLY A 617 -1.11 20.38 7.55
N SER A 618 -1.84 21.47 7.57
CA SER A 618 -1.49 22.67 6.79
C SER A 618 -1.67 23.91 7.64
N ARG A 619 -0.70 24.81 7.59
CA ARG A 619 -0.70 26.09 8.30
C ARG A 619 -0.61 27.24 7.34
N LYS A 620 -1.36 28.32 7.61
CA LYS A 620 -1.20 29.58 6.88
C LYS A 620 0.07 30.28 7.35
N GLN A 621 0.92 30.67 6.41
CA GLN A 621 2.11 31.49 6.68
C GLN A 621 2.28 32.54 5.59
N PRO A 622 3.00 33.66 5.87
CA PRO A 622 3.30 34.65 4.87
C PRO A 622 4.09 34.05 3.72
N LEU A 623 3.77 34.41 2.50
CA LEU A 623 4.61 34.14 1.34
C LEU A 623 5.84 35.06 1.43
N LEU A 624 7.05 34.48 1.38
CA LEU A 624 8.29 35.20 1.50
C LEU A 624 8.96 35.36 0.13
N ASP A 625 9.68 36.46 -0.07
CA ASP A 625 10.57 36.68 -1.21
C ASP A 625 11.91 35.93 -1.00
N ASP A 626 12.83 36.06 -1.96
CA ASP A 626 14.15 35.40 -1.93
C ASP A 626 15.02 35.90 -0.75
N ASP A 627 14.74 37.09 -0.21
CA ASP A 627 15.40 37.67 0.96
C ASP A 627 14.69 37.36 2.30
N ALA A 628 13.70 36.44 2.27
CA ALA A 628 12.88 36.02 3.41
C ALA A 628 11.98 37.13 4.01
N ASN A 629 11.63 38.16 3.23
CA ASN A 629 10.65 39.18 3.65
C ASN A 629 9.25 38.79 3.20
N PRO A 630 8.20 39.13 3.98
CA PRO A 630 6.83 38.87 3.58
C PRO A 630 6.43 39.67 2.33
N ILE A 631 5.88 38.96 1.33
CA ILE A 631 5.33 39.61 0.14
C ILE A 631 3.96 40.21 0.50
N LEU A 632 3.79 41.50 0.19
CA LEU A 632 2.57 42.23 0.48
C LEU A 632 1.65 42.28 -0.74
N ASP A 633 0.34 42.29 -0.52
CA ASP A 633 -0.65 42.54 -1.56
C ASP A 633 -0.72 44.05 -1.93
N ALA A 634 -1.52 44.39 -2.94
CA ALA A 634 -1.72 45.75 -3.36
C ALA A 634 -2.30 46.70 -2.28
N LYS A 635 -2.73 46.15 -1.13
CA LYS A 635 -3.23 46.91 0.04
C LYS A 635 -2.24 46.94 1.21
N GLY A 636 -1.01 46.46 1.00
CA GLY A 636 0.02 46.39 2.04
C GLY A 636 -0.15 45.29 3.08
N LYS A 637 -1.00 44.26 2.80
CA LYS A 637 -1.23 43.12 3.69
C LYS A 637 -0.42 41.92 3.22
N GLU A 638 0.14 41.15 4.18
CA GLU A 638 0.89 39.94 3.90
C GLU A 638 0.04 38.92 3.13
N ILE A 639 0.57 38.39 2.06
CA ILE A 639 -0.05 37.31 1.28
C ILE A 639 0.16 36.01 2.04
N MET A 640 -0.92 35.42 2.56
CA MET A 640 -0.90 34.17 3.32
C MET A 640 -1.11 32.97 2.41
N VAL A 641 -0.17 32.04 2.42
CA VAL A 641 -0.27 30.74 1.72
C VAL A 641 -0.45 29.59 2.69
N LYS A 642 -1.17 28.56 2.28
CA LYS A 642 -1.25 27.31 3.04
C LYS A 642 -0.03 26.44 2.71
N MET A 643 0.83 26.22 3.67
CA MET A 643 1.98 25.32 3.54
C MET A 643 1.75 24.03 4.34
N PRO A 644 2.18 22.87 3.82
CA PRO A 644 2.14 21.63 4.58
C PRO A 644 3.02 21.73 5.83
N CYS A 645 2.59 21.11 6.92
CA CYS A 645 3.37 21.00 8.14
C CYS A 645 3.15 19.63 8.77
N LEU A 646 4.08 19.23 9.64
CA LEU A 646 3.96 18.04 10.48
C LEU A 646 3.66 18.49 11.90
N ASN A 647 2.58 17.97 12.47
CA ASN A 647 2.29 18.11 13.88
C ASN A 647 2.79 16.86 14.59
N ILE A 648 3.76 17.01 15.47
CA ILE A 648 4.41 15.94 16.22
C ILE A 648 3.92 16.05 17.65
N LYS A 649 3.23 15.02 18.14
CA LYS A 649 2.85 14.89 19.54
C LYS A 649 4.01 14.29 20.32
N LEU A 650 4.35 14.94 21.43
CA LEU A 650 5.49 14.62 22.26
C LEU A 650 5.03 13.91 23.55
N GLY A 651 5.80 12.92 23.96
CA GLY A 651 5.64 12.17 25.20
C GLY A 651 6.67 12.54 26.24
N ALA A 652 7.22 11.54 26.91
CA ALA A 652 8.20 11.72 27.98
C ALA A 652 9.48 12.40 27.50
N TYR A 653 10.00 13.33 28.29
CA TYR A 653 11.29 13.98 28.07
C TYR A 653 12.42 13.19 28.74
N THR A 654 13.50 12.95 28.01
CA THR A 654 14.73 12.33 28.53
C THR A 654 15.91 13.29 28.37
N PRO A 655 16.55 13.72 29.44
CA PRO A 655 17.76 14.56 29.37
C PRO A 655 18.94 13.73 28.89
N LEU A 656 19.82 14.33 28.08
CA LEU A 656 21.13 13.76 27.72
C LEU A 656 22.21 14.03 28.77
N GLY A 657 22.02 15.11 29.54
CA GLY A 657 22.89 15.51 30.63
C GLY A 657 22.46 16.83 31.26
N ASP A 658 23.33 17.46 32.01
CA ASP A 658 23.03 18.66 32.82
C ASP A 658 23.25 19.99 32.10
N HIS A 659 23.74 19.97 30.85
CA HIS A 659 24.04 21.17 30.08
C HIS A 659 23.49 21.09 28.66
N ILE A 660 23.45 22.23 27.97
CA ILE A 660 23.14 22.33 26.56
C ILE A 660 24.44 22.17 25.78
N ALA A 661 24.52 21.09 24.97
CA ALA A 661 25.66 20.87 24.09
C ALA A 661 25.52 21.67 22.81
N GLU A 662 26.50 22.55 22.51
CA GLU A 662 26.50 23.34 21.27
C GLU A 662 26.74 22.46 20.03
N ILE A 663 25.93 22.64 18.98
CA ILE A 663 26.05 21.89 17.74
C ILE A 663 26.66 22.75 16.64
N PRO A 664 27.78 22.32 16.02
CA PRO A 664 28.32 23.00 14.84
C PRO A 664 27.35 22.99 13.69
N LYS A 665 27.18 24.14 12.98
CA LYS A 665 26.26 24.28 11.85
C LYS A 665 24.82 23.86 12.18
N PHE A 666 24.37 24.17 13.34
CA PHE A 666 23.07 23.93 13.94
C PHE A 666 21.87 23.93 12.95
N ARG A 667 21.82 24.88 11.99
CA ARG A 667 20.72 24.95 11.02
C ARG A 667 20.65 23.77 10.05
N ASN A 668 21.75 23.09 9.81
CA ASN A 668 21.81 21.97 8.85
C ASN A 668 21.14 20.68 9.41
N TRP A 669 20.93 20.63 10.72
CA TRP A 669 20.34 19.48 11.40
C TRP A 669 18.80 19.50 11.41
N ASN A 670 18.19 20.62 11.06
CA ASN A 670 16.73 20.77 11.07
C ASN A 670 16.05 19.83 10.06
N GLY A 671 15.19 18.95 10.54
CA GLY A 671 14.52 17.95 9.73
C GLY A 671 15.38 16.74 9.36
N GLN A 672 16.56 16.59 9.95
CA GLN A 672 17.40 15.39 9.76
C GLN A 672 17.00 14.29 10.75
N ILE A 673 17.23 13.04 10.35
CA ILE A 673 16.92 11.85 11.15
C ILE A 673 18.22 11.08 11.37
N HIS A 674 18.60 10.88 12.63
CA HIS A 674 19.87 10.30 13.03
C HIS A 674 19.69 9.16 14.03
N THR A 675 20.74 8.37 14.20
CA THR A 675 20.83 7.29 15.20
C THR A 675 21.17 7.83 16.59
N TYR A 676 21.00 7.02 17.62
CA TYR A 676 21.34 7.38 18.98
C TYR A 676 22.86 7.61 19.16
N SER A 677 23.68 6.83 18.46
CA SER A 677 25.14 6.99 18.46
C SER A 677 25.58 8.37 17.96
N GLU A 678 24.98 8.82 16.83
CA GLU A 678 25.22 10.14 16.26
C GLU A 678 24.75 11.27 17.19
N LEU A 679 23.61 11.08 17.88
CA LEU A 679 23.12 12.03 18.88
C LEU A 679 24.09 12.16 20.05
N LEU A 680 24.62 11.05 20.57
CA LEU A 680 25.60 11.06 21.67
C LEU A 680 26.94 11.68 21.24
N ASP A 681 27.38 11.45 20.01
CA ASP A 681 28.60 12.06 19.49
C ASP A 681 28.45 13.58 19.30
N LEU A 682 27.25 14.08 19.07
CA LEU A 682 26.94 15.51 19.07
C LEU A 682 26.89 16.11 20.47
N TYR A 683 26.51 15.31 21.47
CA TYR A 683 26.37 15.79 22.86
C TYR A 683 27.71 15.82 23.60
N LYS A 684 28.72 15.10 23.13
CA LYS A 684 30.11 15.13 23.69
C LYS A 684 30.79 16.45 23.37
#